data_3fcd076c9c891fb81a32c9ebe3f77f08
#
_entry.id   3fcd076c9c891fb81a32c9ebe3f77f08
#
_cell.length_a   1.000
_cell.length_b   1.000
_cell.length_c   1.000
_cell.angle_alpha   90.00
_cell.angle_beta   90.00
_cell.angle_gamma   90.00
#
_symmetry.space_group_name_H-M   'P 1'
#
loop_
_entity.id
_entity.type
_entity.pdbx_description
1 polymer ?
#
loop_
_entity_poly.entity_id
_entity_poly.type
_entity_poly.pdbx_seq_one_letter_code
_entity_poly.pdbx_strand_id
1 'polypeptide(L)'
;MNLLVSYGWLKEYVKLKQTPQEFAARISLSGPAVERIHASGAALDKIVVGRILKVKPHPNADKLRVVETDLGAMAKEIVCGGSNLEEGMLVAVALPGSWVKWHGEGEPVEIKETKLRGADSYGMICGADEIGLLDAFPKKEEREIVDLTSLGAAPGTPLAEALKLDDVVFDVEVTSNRPDAYCLLGMAMEASAILKAPMAWKAPKLPKARAGAKMEALSVELKAKKLCPRYQALVMRNAKVGPSPAWMKARLASADVRSINNLVDITNYVRLELGQPMHVFDYDKLSGKKIVVREAVAGEKMKALDGNAYELKAGQLVIADAEKPVAVAGVMGGEESGATEKTTAIVFESAAFDSVSVRRTARALNLHSDSSKLYEKGLSTELTTMALRRAAELAAELCGAEVASKVVDARASAYKPLVFPFRPARAVELIGVDIPAKEMRATLTALGFRIAGTGAKWKVTVPFWRDHDIEGERDLVEEVARVHGYDNLPSVVPEGRLPLAEPARALAWEDRIKRHLKDWGLTEIMTYSFVSRALAEAIPGLEASKHLRVSNPLTEDFEYMRATLTPSALKVIAENQEEAVEGALFELANVYEPREGDLPKERPRLLVACWNRDASGSAVLRAKGLVEALFEELGIRGLKSERALKTGGVWHPSRTADLSLGGVIIGQLGELHPMLCGRFGIERRVAVAELELESVLDLASTAKFYSPIPEYPRVKRDLAFLVGRHAEHASIVEKMRNADPMLKDVELFDVFEGKNLGEGKKSMAYHLEFGADDRTLKAEEVDRVMEQLRARLKESFGAEIRS
;
A
#
# COMPACT_ATOMS: atom_id res chain seq x y z
N MET A 1 -1.44 -7.63 8.76
CA MET A 1 -0.33 -8.64 8.85
C MET A 1 -0.86 -9.96 8.33
N ASN A 2 -0.09 -10.62 7.46
CA ASN A 2 -0.55 -11.87 6.85
C ASN A 2 0.03 -13.07 7.61
N LEU A 3 -0.82 -14.05 7.86
CA LEU A 3 -0.49 -15.35 8.46
C LEU A 3 -0.81 -16.44 7.44
N LEU A 4 0.16 -17.29 7.15
CA LEU A 4 -0.08 -18.47 6.34
C LEU A 4 -0.58 -19.63 7.23
N VAL A 5 -1.78 -20.10 6.96
CA VAL A 5 -2.48 -21.11 7.76
C VAL A 5 -2.72 -22.36 6.94
N SER A 6 -2.05 -23.45 7.31
CA SER A 6 -2.28 -24.78 6.74
C SER A 6 -3.67 -25.30 7.17
N TYR A 7 -4.52 -25.64 6.21
CA TYR A 7 -5.84 -26.20 6.47
C TYR A 7 -5.77 -27.63 7.05
N GLY A 8 -4.81 -28.41 6.58
CA GLY A 8 -4.55 -29.74 7.14
C GLY A 8 -4.15 -29.70 8.60
N TRP A 9 -3.23 -28.78 8.97
CA TRP A 9 -2.80 -28.58 10.35
C TRP A 9 -3.93 -28.02 11.22
N LEU A 10 -4.74 -27.08 10.69
CA LEU A 10 -5.89 -26.51 11.39
C LEU A 10 -6.93 -27.57 11.75
N LYS A 11 -7.19 -28.54 10.86
CA LYS A 11 -8.13 -29.66 11.11
C LYS A 11 -7.74 -30.58 12.29
N GLU A 12 -6.48 -30.60 12.67
CA GLU A 12 -6.06 -31.33 13.87
C GLU A 12 -6.57 -30.69 15.18
N TYR A 13 -6.80 -29.36 15.15
CA TYR A 13 -7.21 -28.57 16.32
C TYR A 13 -8.71 -28.31 16.40
N VAL A 14 -9.38 -28.32 15.28
CA VAL A 14 -10.83 -28.12 15.17
C VAL A 14 -11.44 -29.07 14.13
N LYS A 15 -12.57 -29.70 14.46
CA LYS A 15 -13.21 -30.70 13.59
C LYS A 15 -14.01 -29.99 12.48
N LEU A 16 -13.32 -29.60 11.42
CA LEU A 16 -13.92 -28.94 10.27
C LEU A 16 -14.53 -29.94 9.27
N LYS A 17 -15.70 -29.61 8.73
CA LYS A 17 -16.41 -30.38 7.69
C LYS A 17 -16.46 -29.66 6.36
N GLN A 18 -16.16 -28.38 6.35
CA GLN A 18 -16.20 -27.49 5.20
C GLN A 18 -15.10 -27.83 4.19
N THR A 19 -15.32 -27.53 2.94
CA THR A 19 -14.25 -27.44 1.94
C THR A 19 -13.35 -26.24 2.25
N PRO A 20 -12.12 -26.17 1.74
CA PRO A 20 -11.26 -24.99 1.93
C PRO A 20 -11.93 -23.69 1.49
N GLN A 21 -12.65 -23.70 0.39
CA GLN A 21 -13.36 -22.53 -0.16
C GLN A 21 -14.51 -22.06 0.74
N GLU A 22 -15.33 -22.99 1.21
CA GLU A 22 -16.43 -22.70 2.15
C GLU A 22 -15.88 -22.19 3.50
N PHE A 23 -14.78 -22.77 3.97
CA PHE A 23 -14.09 -22.30 5.17
C PHE A 23 -13.62 -20.87 5.00
N ALA A 24 -12.85 -20.57 3.95
CA ALA A 24 -12.33 -19.25 3.68
C ALA A 24 -13.43 -18.19 3.57
N ALA A 25 -14.49 -18.48 2.82
CA ALA A 25 -15.64 -17.60 2.66
C ALA A 25 -16.29 -17.28 4.02
N ARG A 26 -16.56 -18.31 4.85
CA ARG A 26 -17.27 -18.14 6.11
C ARG A 26 -16.42 -17.43 7.18
N ILE A 27 -15.12 -17.73 7.25
CA ILE A 27 -14.22 -17.08 8.21
C ILE A 27 -14.04 -15.59 7.86
N SER A 28 -13.88 -15.26 6.58
CA SER A 28 -13.71 -13.88 6.12
C SER A 28 -14.91 -12.98 6.44
N LEU A 29 -16.12 -13.53 6.49
CA LEU A 29 -17.35 -12.78 6.81
C LEU A 29 -17.49 -12.45 8.31
N SER A 30 -16.79 -13.15 9.20
CA SER A 30 -17.04 -13.06 10.65
C SER A 30 -15.77 -12.95 11.50
N GLY A 31 -14.59 -13.10 10.91
CA GLY A 31 -13.29 -13.13 11.57
C GLY A 31 -12.18 -12.57 10.70
N PRO A 32 -10.95 -13.07 10.84
CA PRO A 32 -9.83 -12.67 9.99
C PRO A 32 -10.08 -13.01 8.53
N ALA A 33 -9.75 -12.07 7.63
CA ALA A 33 -10.02 -12.22 6.20
C ALA A 33 -9.02 -13.17 5.53
N VAL A 34 -9.53 -14.13 4.75
CA VAL A 34 -8.70 -14.98 3.88
C VAL A 34 -8.54 -14.26 2.54
N GLU A 35 -7.35 -13.74 2.30
CA GLU A 35 -7.00 -12.97 1.09
C GLU A 35 -6.76 -13.89 -0.12
N ARG A 36 -6.08 -15.03 0.13
CA ARG A 36 -5.69 -15.98 -0.91
C ARG A 36 -5.75 -17.40 -0.41
N ILE A 37 -5.95 -18.32 -1.36
CA ILE A 37 -5.95 -19.77 -1.13
C ILE A 37 -4.85 -20.37 -2.02
N HIS A 38 -3.87 -21.04 -1.43
CA HIS A 38 -2.77 -21.67 -2.12
C HIS A 38 -2.83 -23.19 -1.94
N ALA A 39 -2.67 -23.94 -3.03
CA ALA A 39 -2.40 -25.38 -2.93
C ALA A 39 -0.88 -25.59 -2.80
N SER A 40 -0.41 -26.08 -1.66
CA SER A 40 1.03 -26.23 -1.37
C SER A 40 1.76 -27.10 -2.36
N GLY A 41 1.12 -28.13 -2.88
CA GLY A 41 1.71 -29.07 -3.84
C GLY A 41 1.46 -28.75 -5.32
N ALA A 42 0.90 -27.58 -5.65
CA ALA A 42 0.52 -27.24 -7.04
C ALA A 42 1.69 -27.31 -8.02
N ALA A 43 2.90 -26.93 -7.58
CA ALA A 43 4.12 -27.05 -8.39
C ALA A 43 4.57 -28.50 -8.63
N LEU A 44 4.04 -29.46 -7.89
CA LEU A 44 4.34 -30.88 -7.99
C LEU A 44 3.25 -31.67 -8.72
N ASP A 45 2.36 -30.99 -9.41
CA ASP A 45 1.28 -31.65 -10.18
C ASP A 45 1.88 -32.61 -11.22
N LYS A 46 1.36 -33.84 -11.27
CA LYS A 46 1.86 -34.93 -12.10
C LYS A 46 3.33 -35.32 -11.88
N ILE A 47 3.90 -34.99 -10.72
CA ILE A 47 5.18 -35.52 -10.30
C ILE A 47 4.91 -36.64 -9.29
N VAL A 48 5.49 -37.81 -9.52
CA VAL A 48 5.25 -39.00 -8.71
C VAL A 48 6.54 -39.60 -8.17
N VAL A 49 6.42 -40.42 -7.15
CA VAL A 49 7.56 -41.27 -6.68
C VAL A 49 7.76 -42.40 -7.66
N GLY A 50 8.96 -42.53 -8.22
CA GLY A 50 9.35 -43.66 -9.04
C GLY A 50 10.40 -44.49 -8.31
N ARG A 51 10.49 -45.81 -8.63
CA ARG A 51 11.57 -46.66 -8.18
C ARG A 51 12.46 -47.06 -9.37
N ILE A 52 13.74 -46.82 -9.27
CA ILE A 52 14.71 -47.27 -10.30
C ILE A 52 14.81 -48.78 -10.23
N LEU A 53 14.41 -49.44 -11.32
CA LEU A 53 14.53 -50.91 -11.48
C LEU A 53 15.86 -51.28 -12.06
N LYS A 54 16.33 -50.58 -13.12
CA LYS A 54 17.56 -50.88 -13.85
C LYS A 54 18.16 -49.62 -14.45
N VAL A 55 19.50 -49.54 -14.42
CA VAL A 55 20.26 -48.44 -15.05
C VAL A 55 21.13 -49.00 -16.18
N LYS A 56 20.92 -48.54 -17.42
CA LYS A 56 21.63 -48.94 -18.62
C LYS A 56 22.41 -47.75 -19.21
N PRO A 57 23.60 -47.94 -19.79
CA PRO A 57 24.27 -46.92 -20.59
C PRO A 57 23.37 -46.46 -21.75
N HIS A 58 23.41 -45.15 -22.08
CA HIS A 58 22.70 -44.61 -23.24
C HIS A 58 23.48 -45.00 -24.53
N PRO A 59 22.80 -45.50 -25.59
CA PRO A 59 23.48 -45.98 -26.79
C PRO A 59 24.29 -44.91 -27.55
N ASN A 60 23.88 -43.66 -27.49
CA ASN A 60 24.44 -42.57 -28.28
C ASN A 60 24.90 -41.36 -27.41
N ALA A 61 25.17 -41.57 -26.09
CA ALA A 61 25.60 -40.46 -25.21
C ALA A 61 26.29 -40.96 -23.94
N ASP A 62 27.55 -40.56 -23.72
CA ASP A 62 28.39 -41.02 -22.61
C ASP A 62 27.91 -40.57 -21.23
N LYS A 63 27.28 -39.39 -21.15
CA LYS A 63 26.84 -38.78 -19.90
C LYS A 63 25.40 -39.09 -19.55
N LEU A 64 24.64 -39.78 -20.40
CA LEU A 64 23.27 -40.16 -20.19
C LEU A 64 23.11 -41.62 -19.83
N ARG A 65 22.03 -41.97 -19.14
CA ARG A 65 21.63 -43.35 -18.81
C ARG A 65 20.18 -43.52 -19.23
N VAL A 66 19.80 -44.73 -19.63
CA VAL A 66 18.44 -45.18 -19.83
C VAL A 66 18.02 -45.88 -18.55
N VAL A 67 17.06 -45.31 -17.82
CA VAL A 67 16.65 -45.76 -16.50
C VAL A 67 15.27 -46.39 -16.61
N GLU A 68 15.15 -47.69 -16.35
CA GLU A 68 13.87 -48.37 -16.23
C GLU A 68 13.29 -48.05 -14.86
N THR A 69 12.15 -47.38 -14.82
CA THR A 69 11.56 -46.83 -13.59
C THR A 69 10.14 -47.35 -13.40
N ASP A 70 9.89 -47.94 -12.23
CA ASP A 70 8.56 -48.33 -11.75
C ASP A 70 7.79 -47.12 -11.28
N LEU A 71 6.65 -46.89 -11.90
CA LEU A 71 5.73 -45.78 -11.60
C LEU A 71 4.44 -46.28 -10.93
N GLY A 72 4.43 -47.47 -10.34
CA GLY A 72 3.30 -48.09 -9.68
C GLY A 72 2.40 -48.87 -10.64
N ALA A 73 1.68 -48.19 -11.49
CA ALA A 73 0.79 -48.82 -12.48
C ALA A 73 1.55 -49.36 -13.71
N MET A 74 2.75 -48.88 -13.98
CA MET A 74 3.59 -49.24 -15.16
C MET A 74 5.03 -48.99 -14.89
N ALA A 75 5.91 -49.72 -15.64
CA ALA A 75 7.32 -49.43 -15.71
C ALA A 75 7.61 -48.74 -17.06
N LYS A 76 8.44 -47.70 -17.04
CA LYS A 76 8.80 -46.92 -18.23
C LYS A 76 10.30 -46.64 -18.29
N GLU A 77 10.84 -46.52 -19.50
CA GLU A 77 12.20 -46.05 -19.72
C GLU A 77 12.27 -44.53 -19.73
N ILE A 78 13.20 -43.97 -18.98
CA ILE A 78 13.41 -42.50 -18.85
C ILE A 78 14.91 -42.25 -19.04
N VAL A 79 15.26 -41.32 -19.92
CA VAL A 79 16.63 -40.88 -20.10
C VAL A 79 17.00 -39.87 -19.05
N CYS A 80 18.06 -40.13 -18.26
CA CYS A 80 18.50 -39.27 -17.19
C CYS A 80 20.02 -39.03 -17.23
N GLY A 81 20.42 -37.79 -16.88
CA GLY A 81 21.80 -37.34 -16.75
C GLY A 81 22.31 -37.28 -15.32
N GLY A 82 21.58 -37.83 -14.37
CA GLY A 82 21.88 -37.75 -12.92
C GLY A 82 23.18 -38.49 -12.58
N SER A 83 23.92 -37.98 -11.59
CA SER A 83 25.19 -38.51 -11.13
C SER A 83 25.07 -39.65 -10.09
N ASN A 84 23.95 -39.67 -9.34
CA ASN A 84 23.70 -40.56 -8.20
C ASN A 84 22.62 -41.63 -8.45
N LEU A 85 22.48 -42.08 -9.70
CA LEU A 85 21.51 -43.13 -10.09
C LEU A 85 21.92 -44.52 -9.56
N GLU A 86 21.08 -45.14 -8.73
CA GLU A 86 21.27 -46.48 -8.16
C GLU A 86 19.96 -47.31 -8.30
N GLU A 87 20.13 -48.61 -8.55
CA GLU A 87 19.01 -49.57 -8.61
C GLU A 87 18.37 -49.72 -7.23
N GLY A 88 17.02 -49.64 -7.15
CA GLY A 88 16.26 -49.65 -5.91
C GLY A 88 15.97 -48.27 -5.32
N MET A 89 16.65 -47.20 -5.77
CA MET A 89 16.50 -45.85 -5.31
C MET A 89 15.07 -45.34 -5.64
N LEU A 90 14.44 -44.62 -4.70
CA LEU A 90 13.23 -43.87 -4.97
C LEU A 90 13.57 -42.45 -5.42
N VAL A 91 12.96 -42.00 -6.49
CA VAL A 91 13.23 -40.73 -7.18
C VAL A 91 11.94 -39.96 -7.49
N ALA A 92 12.08 -38.66 -7.71
CA ALA A 92 10.98 -37.84 -8.22
C ALA A 92 10.91 -37.94 -9.75
N VAL A 93 9.75 -38.32 -10.28
CA VAL A 93 9.52 -38.47 -11.71
C VAL A 93 8.43 -37.52 -12.17
N ALA A 94 8.79 -36.56 -12.99
CA ALA A 94 7.89 -35.70 -13.71
C ALA A 94 7.29 -36.44 -14.91
N LEU A 95 5.97 -36.69 -14.85
CA LEU A 95 5.21 -37.35 -15.91
C LEU A 95 4.88 -36.37 -17.08
N PRO A 96 4.53 -36.86 -18.27
CA PRO A 96 4.08 -35.98 -19.35
C PRO A 96 2.91 -35.08 -18.94
N GLY A 97 3.05 -33.77 -19.22
CA GLY A 97 2.12 -32.70 -18.82
C GLY A 97 2.38 -32.12 -17.44
N SER A 98 3.46 -32.48 -16.75
CA SER A 98 4.00 -31.76 -15.58
C SER A 98 4.86 -30.58 -16.02
N TRP A 99 5.11 -29.65 -15.10
CA TRP A 99 5.94 -28.46 -15.34
C TRP A 99 7.13 -28.46 -14.41
N VAL A 100 8.34 -28.27 -14.95
CA VAL A 100 9.60 -28.24 -14.18
C VAL A 100 10.45 -27.06 -14.62
N LYS A 101 11.30 -26.55 -13.73
CA LYS A 101 12.31 -25.53 -14.08
C LYS A 101 13.60 -26.23 -14.50
N TRP A 102 14.00 -26.04 -15.73
CA TRP A 102 15.22 -26.66 -16.27
C TRP A 102 16.45 -26.16 -15.49
N HIS A 103 17.18 -27.08 -14.86
CA HIS A 103 18.28 -26.75 -13.92
C HIS A 103 17.93 -25.77 -12.81
N GLY A 104 16.67 -25.67 -12.42
CA GLY A 104 16.19 -24.79 -11.36
C GLY A 104 16.06 -23.30 -11.73
N GLU A 105 16.34 -22.94 -12.98
CA GLU A 105 16.34 -21.55 -13.46
C GLU A 105 15.35 -21.34 -14.61
N GLY A 106 14.98 -20.07 -14.86
CA GLY A 106 14.12 -19.67 -15.97
C GLY A 106 12.64 -20.01 -15.78
N GLU A 107 11.89 -19.89 -16.87
CA GLU A 107 10.44 -20.21 -16.89
C GLU A 107 10.22 -21.72 -16.86
N PRO A 108 9.13 -22.20 -16.21
CA PRO A 108 8.80 -23.62 -16.19
C PRO A 108 8.56 -24.18 -17.60
N VAL A 109 9.04 -25.38 -17.84
CA VAL A 109 8.93 -26.11 -19.10
C VAL A 109 8.01 -27.32 -18.92
N GLU A 110 7.09 -27.53 -19.85
CA GLU A 110 6.22 -28.71 -19.88
C GLU A 110 7.00 -29.96 -20.29
N ILE A 111 6.93 -31.00 -19.47
CA ILE A 111 7.51 -32.31 -19.78
C ILE A 111 6.62 -33.06 -20.74
N LYS A 112 7.21 -33.61 -21.79
CA LYS A 112 6.54 -34.41 -22.84
C LYS A 112 7.26 -35.71 -23.04
N GLU A 113 6.52 -36.75 -23.47
CA GLU A 113 7.15 -37.96 -23.98
C GLU A 113 7.98 -37.60 -25.22
N THR A 114 9.26 -37.99 -25.27
CA THR A 114 10.16 -37.54 -26.30
C THR A 114 11.27 -38.60 -26.59
N LYS A 115 11.98 -38.43 -27.70
CA LYS A 115 13.20 -39.18 -28.00
C LYS A 115 14.43 -38.32 -27.75
N LEU A 116 15.25 -38.72 -26.79
CA LEU A 116 16.49 -38.06 -26.50
C LEU A 116 17.66 -38.85 -27.12
N ARG A 117 18.31 -38.27 -28.12
CA ARG A 117 19.41 -38.90 -28.90
C ARG A 117 19.10 -40.32 -29.37
N GLY A 118 17.82 -40.57 -29.71
CA GLY A 118 17.36 -41.86 -30.26
C GLY A 118 16.83 -42.88 -29.25
N ALA A 119 16.88 -42.61 -27.95
CA ALA A 119 16.25 -43.41 -26.91
C ALA A 119 14.94 -42.76 -26.46
N ASP A 120 13.93 -43.58 -26.23
CA ASP A 120 12.63 -43.10 -25.74
C ASP A 120 12.74 -42.66 -24.27
N SER A 121 12.09 -41.53 -23.92
CA SER A 121 11.99 -41.02 -22.56
C SER A 121 10.55 -40.63 -22.25
N TYR A 122 9.91 -41.38 -21.36
CA TYR A 122 8.51 -41.18 -20.99
C TYR A 122 8.26 -39.95 -20.12
N GLY A 123 9.25 -39.44 -19.44
CA GLY A 123 9.18 -38.33 -18.54
C GLY A 123 10.57 -37.85 -18.15
N MET A 124 10.69 -37.28 -16.96
CA MET A 124 11.97 -36.79 -16.44
C MET A 124 12.20 -37.21 -14.99
N ILE A 125 13.37 -37.77 -14.67
CA ILE A 125 13.81 -37.92 -13.26
C ILE A 125 14.43 -36.59 -12.84
N CYS A 126 13.90 -35.99 -11.76
CA CYS A 126 14.17 -34.60 -11.42
C CYS A 126 15.26 -34.41 -10.35
N GLY A 127 16.01 -33.33 -10.49
CA GLY A 127 16.80 -32.75 -9.42
C GLY A 127 15.92 -31.93 -8.47
N ALA A 128 16.41 -31.67 -7.27
CA ALA A 128 15.67 -30.92 -6.24
C ALA A 128 15.36 -29.45 -6.64
N ASP A 129 16.30 -28.83 -7.35
CA ASP A 129 16.20 -27.48 -7.90
C ASP A 129 15.11 -27.35 -8.99
N GLU A 130 14.95 -28.39 -9.81
CA GLU A 130 14.04 -28.42 -10.95
C GLU A 130 12.55 -28.44 -10.52
N ILE A 131 12.28 -28.92 -9.31
CA ILE A 131 10.93 -29.08 -8.73
C ILE A 131 10.71 -28.24 -7.46
N GLY A 132 11.63 -27.29 -7.19
CA GLY A 132 11.50 -26.34 -6.06
C GLY A 132 11.69 -26.97 -4.68
N LEU A 133 12.40 -28.09 -4.58
CA LEU A 133 12.64 -28.83 -3.32
C LEU A 133 14.09 -28.72 -2.81
N LEU A 134 14.89 -27.78 -3.32
CA LEU A 134 16.30 -27.65 -2.99
C LEU A 134 16.58 -27.45 -1.48
N ASP A 135 15.74 -26.71 -0.79
CA ASP A 135 15.84 -26.49 0.65
C ASP A 135 15.53 -27.77 1.48
N ALA A 136 14.64 -28.61 0.98
CA ALA A 136 14.29 -29.88 1.62
C ALA A 136 15.30 -31.00 1.30
N PHE A 137 15.86 -30.98 0.10
CA PHE A 137 16.82 -31.97 -0.44
C PHE A 137 18.01 -31.24 -1.06
N PRO A 138 18.96 -30.72 -0.23
CA PRO A 138 20.14 -30.01 -0.70
C PRO A 138 21.02 -30.92 -1.60
N LYS A 139 21.43 -30.40 -2.75
CA LYS A 139 22.35 -31.08 -3.66
C LYS A 139 23.80 -31.02 -3.16
N LYS A 140 24.56 -32.08 -3.35
CA LYS A 140 26.00 -32.13 -3.14
C LYS A 140 26.77 -31.87 -4.44
N GLU A 141 26.16 -32.20 -5.56
CA GLU A 141 26.71 -32.04 -6.90
C GLU A 141 25.62 -31.45 -7.85
N GLU A 142 26.07 -30.74 -8.88
CA GLU A 142 25.17 -30.03 -9.82
C GLU A 142 24.14 -30.96 -10.49
N ARG A 143 24.53 -32.21 -10.84
CA ARG A 143 23.67 -33.17 -11.54
C ARG A 143 23.03 -34.21 -10.63
N GLU A 144 22.99 -33.96 -9.34
CA GLU A 144 22.38 -34.88 -8.38
C GLU A 144 20.85 -34.83 -8.53
N ILE A 145 20.20 -36.01 -8.65
CA ILE A 145 18.73 -36.14 -8.60
C ILE A 145 18.25 -36.31 -7.17
N VAL A 146 16.96 -36.04 -6.94
CA VAL A 146 16.36 -36.17 -5.59
C VAL A 146 16.33 -37.65 -5.18
N ASP A 147 16.95 -37.98 -4.04
CA ASP A 147 16.83 -39.29 -3.39
C ASP A 147 15.69 -39.26 -2.38
N LEU A 148 14.59 -39.96 -2.67
CA LEU A 148 13.42 -40.13 -1.87
C LEU A 148 13.35 -41.44 -1.07
N THR A 149 14.44 -42.24 -1.11
CA THR A 149 14.49 -43.60 -0.54
C THR A 149 14.11 -43.62 0.95
N SER A 150 14.52 -42.56 1.68
CA SER A 150 14.20 -42.41 3.11
C SER A 150 12.69 -42.20 3.41
N LEU A 151 11.88 -41.82 2.42
CA LEU A 151 10.44 -41.63 2.60
C LEU A 151 9.69 -42.96 2.65
N GLY A 152 10.21 -44.01 2.06
CA GLY A 152 9.57 -45.33 2.02
C GLY A 152 8.22 -45.36 1.29
N ALA A 153 7.92 -44.36 0.44
CA ALA A 153 6.68 -44.25 -0.28
C ALA A 153 6.58 -45.32 -1.40
N ALA A 154 5.35 -45.74 -1.73
CA ALA A 154 5.14 -46.66 -2.84
C ALA A 154 5.36 -45.95 -4.19
N PRO A 155 5.93 -46.65 -5.20
CA PRO A 155 6.00 -46.13 -6.55
C PRO A 155 4.60 -45.74 -7.09
N GLY A 156 4.52 -44.63 -7.84
CA GLY A 156 3.27 -44.07 -8.34
C GLY A 156 2.54 -43.13 -7.37
N THR A 157 2.96 -43.06 -6.11
CA THR A 157 2.38 -42.09 -5.14
C THR A 157 2.68 -40.65 -5.62
N PRO A 158 1.67 -39.75 -5.70
CA PRO A 158 1.93 -38.34 -5.98
C PRO A 158 2.96 -37.76 -5.03
N LEU A 159 3.96 -37.06 -5.58
CA LEU A 159 5.08 -36.55 -4.76
C LEU A 159 4.60 -35.58 -3.68
N ALA A 160 3.63 -34.75 -3.97
CA ALA A 160 3.01 -33.86 -2.99
C ALA A 160 2.43 -34.63 -1.79
N GLU A 161 1.75 -35.75 -2.04
CA GLU A 161 1.20 -36.63 -0.99
C GLU A 161 2.33 -37.29 -0.19
N ALA A 162 3.32 -37.87 -0.88
CA ALA A 162 4.47 -38.52 -0.25
C ALA A 162 5.26 -37.58 0.68
N LEU A 163 5.35 -36.31 0.31
CA LEU A 163 6.00 -35.26 1.09
C LEU A 163 5.07 -34.55 2.08
N LYS A 164 3.77 -34.89 2.10
CA LYS A 164 2.72 -34.19 2.88
C LYS A 164 2.64 -32.71 2.54
N LEU A 165 2.80 -32.38 1.26
CA LEU A 165 2.63 -31.05 0.68
C LEU A 165 1.28 -30.93 -0.07
N ASP A 166 0.39 -31.92 0.05
CA ASP A 166 -0.96 -31.96 -0.51
C ASP A 166 -1.97 -31.15 0.34
N ASP A 167 -1.50 -30.03 0.87
CA ASP A 167 -2.23 -29.16 1.78
C ASP A 167 -2.74 -27.91 1.07
N VAL A 168 -3.77 -27.29 1.64
CA VAL A 168 -4.24 -25.98 1.28
C VAL A 168 -3.79 -24.97 2.34
N VAL A 169 -3.16 -23.89 1.91
CA VAL A 169 -2.68 -22.82 2.78
C VAL A 169 -3.49 -21.56 2.50
N PHE A 170 -4.04 -20.98 3.55
CA PHE A 170 -4.71 -19.70 3.52
C PHE A 170 -3.73 -18.58 3.86
N ASP A 171 -3.69 -17.53 3.03
CA ASP A 171 -3.09 -16.25 3.36
C ASP A 171 -4.15 -15.42 4.08
N VAL A 172 -3.98 -15.24 5.39
CA VAL A 172 -4.99 -14.63 6.27
C VAL A 172 -4.51 -13.26 6.71
N GLU A 173 -5.27 -12.22 6.42
CA GLU A 173 -5.03 -10.90 6.96
C GLU A 173 -5.55 -10.81 8.41
N VAL A 174 -4.64 -10.55 9.34
CA VAL A 174 -4.96 -10.37 10.75
C VAL A 174 -4.76 -8.92 11.14
N THR A 175 -5.78 -8.28 11.68
CA THR A 175 -5.75 -6.90 12.14
C THR A 175 -4.82 -6.72 13.34
N SER A 176 -4.30 -5.52 13.54
CA SER A 176 -3.26 -5.26 14.55
C SER A 176 -3.73 -5.42 16.00
N ASN A 177 -5.04 -5.36 16.26
CA ASN A 177 -5.64 -5.58 17.58
C ASN A 177 -5.85 -7.06 17.91
N ARG A 178 -5.68 -7.97 16.94
CA ARG A 178 -5.96 -9.40 17.09
C ARG A 178 -4.68 -10.27 17.04
N PRO A 179 -3.65 -9.99 17.88
CA PRO A 179 -2.44 -10.82 17.90
C PRO A 179 -2.72 -12.28 18.31
N ASP A 180 -3.81 -12.55 19.00
CA ASP A 180 -4.30 -13.89 19.34
C ASP A 180 -4.61 -14.72 18.09
N ALA A 181 -5.19 -14.12 17.05
CA ALA A 181 -5.50 -14.77 15.78
C ALA A 181 -4.29 -14.94 14.86
N TYR A 182 -3.15 -14.34 15.20
CA TYR A 182 -1.90 -14.47 14.43
C TYR A 182 -1.14 -15.77 14.77
N CYS A 183 -1.88 -16.84 14.97
CA CYS A 183 -1.36 -18.20 15.18
C CYS A 183 -2.43 -19.24 14.85
N LEU A 184 -1.98 -20.50 14.71
CA LEU A 184 -2.86 -21.59 14.35
C LEU A 184 -3.94 -21.84 15.43
N LEU A 185 -3.58 -21.80 16.72
CA LEU A 185 -4.53 -22.03 17.81
C LEU A 185 -5.61 -20.95 17.86
N GLY A 186 -5.24 -19.68 17.65
CA GLY A 186 -6.19 -18.57 17.57
C GLY A 186 -7.16 -18.73 16.40
N MET A 187 -6.64 -19.08 15.23
CA MET A 187 -7.48 -19.40 14.07
C MET A 187 -8.40 -20.59 14.30
N ALA A 188 -7.94 -21.61 15.04
CA ALA A 188 -8.79 -22.75 15.41
C ALA A 188 -9.91 -22.35 16.37
N MET A 189 -9.65 -21.47 17.33
CA MET A 189 -10.66 -20.92 18.24
C MET A 189 -11.72 -20.10 17.48
N GLU A 190 -11.28 -19.23 16.57
CA GLU A 190 -12.18 -18.47 15.69
C GLU A 190 -13.05 -19.42 14.86
N ALA A 191 -12.41 -20.37 14.18
CA ALA A 191 -13.13 -21.38 13.39
C ALA A 191 -14.13 -22.19 14.22
N SER A 192 -13.74 -22.57 15.46
CA SER A 192 -14.62 -23.27 16.38
C SER A 192 -15.88 -22.47 16.71
N ALA A 193 -15.72 -21.19 17.01
CA ALA A 193 -16.83 -20.32 17.37
C ALA A 193 -17.74 -20.01 16.16
N ILE A 194 -17.17 -19.63 15.03
CA ILE A 194 -17.89 -19.22 13.81
C ILE A 194 -18.62 -20.40 13.18
N LEU A 195 -17.95 -21.56 13.08
CA LEU A 195 -18.50 -22.76 12.42
C LEU A 195 -19.21 -23.71 13.38
N LYS A 196 -19.26 -23.35 14.69
CA LYS A 196 -19.82 -24.19 15.76
C LYS A 196 -19.19 -25.60 15.79
N ALA A 197 -17.88 -25.68 15.49
CA ALA A 197 -17.11 -26.91 15.36
C ALA A 197 -16.37 -27.22 16.68
N PRO A 198 -16.35 -28.48 17.17
CA PRO A 198 -15.70 -28.80 18.45
C PRO A 198 -14.17 -28.71 18.32
N MET A 199 -13.54 -28.11 19.35
CA MET A 199 -12.08 -28.09 19.51
C MET A 199 -11.55 -29.49 19.86
N ALA A 200 -10.44 -29.86 19.23
CA ALA A 200 -9.71 -31.11 19.52
C ALA A 200 -8.35 -30.84 20.19
N TRP A 201 -7.87 -29.61 20.19
CA TRP A 201 -6.59 -29.23 20.78
C TRP A 201 -6.53 -29.44 22.28
N LYS A 202 -5.37 -29.88 22.78
CA LYS A 202 -5.10 -30.10 24.20
C LYS A 202 -3.95 -29.21 24.65
N ALA A 203 -4.11 -28.63 25.86
CA ALA A 203 -3.08 -27.81 26.48
C ALA A 203 -1.78 -28.61 26.72
N PRO A 204 -0.59 -28.07 26.38
CA PRO A 204 0.68 -28.76 26.56
C PRO A 204 1.02 -28.94 28.04
N LYS A 205 1.72 -30.01 28.34
CA LYS A 205 2.15 -30.35 29.71
C LYS A 205 3.68 -30.25 29.79
N LEU A 206 4.17 -29.71 30.91
CA LEU A 206 5.61 -29.76 31.19
C LEU A 206 6.04 -31.21 31.42
N PRO A 207 7.04 -31.73 30.70
CA PRO A 207 7.60 -33.05 31.00
C PRO A 207 8.15 -33.13 32.42
N LYS A 208 8.05 -34.27 33.04
CA LYS A 208 8.60 -34.49 34.38
C LYS A 208 10.14 -34.63 34.31
N ALA A 209 10.83 -33.99 35.25
CA ALA A 209 12.27 -34.23 35.40
C ALA A 209 12.51 -35.72 35.71
N ARG A 210 13.60 -36.28 35.21
CA ARG A 210 14.00 -37.66 35.53
C ARG A 210 14.28 -37.79 37.00
N ALA A 211 13.81 -38.82 37.61
CA ALA A 211 14.06 -39.10 39.03
C ALA A 211 15.58 -39.17 39.31
N GLY A 212 16.06 -38.42 40.31
CA GLY A 212 17.48 -38.34 40.66
C GLY A 212 18.34 -37.48 39.74
N ALA A 213 17.77 -36.78 38.74
CA ALA A 213 18.54 -35.87 37.88
C ALA A 213 19.11 -34.70 38.68
N LYS A 214 20.37 -34.35 38.40
CA LYS A 214 20.98 -33.14 38.95
C LYS A 214 20.30 -31.92 38.36
N MET A 215 19.79 -31.05 39.23
CA MET A 215 19.15 -29.82 38.79
C MET A 215 20.20 -28.73 38.55
N GLU A 216 20.12 -28.10 37.42
CA GLU A 216 21.00 -26.97 37.01
C GLU A 216 20.55 -25.66 37.65
N ALA A 217 21.53 -24.86 38.01
CA ALA A 217 21.27 -23.52 38.52
C ALA A 217 21.10 -22.53 37.34
N LEU A 218 19.98 -21.81 37.33
CA LEU A 218 19.74 -20.67 36.44
C LEU A 218 19.03 -19.60 37.25
N SER A 219 19.52 -18.38 37.21
CA SER A 219 18.88 -17.22 37.83
C SER A 219 18.42 -16.21 36.76
N VAL A 220 17.26 -15.61 37.02
CA VAL A 220 16.73 -14.52 36.13
C VAL A 220 16.48 -13.29 37.00
N GLU A 221 17.08 -12.17 36.60
CA GLU A 221 16.92 -10.88 37.28
C GLU A 221 16.23 -9.88 36.35
N LEU A 222 15.04 -9.41 36.74
CA LEU A 222 14.31 -8.36 36.00
C LEU A 222 14.68 -6.98 36.56
N LYS A 223 15.62 -6.27 35.93
CA LYS A 223 15.94 -4.87 36.26
C LYS A 223 14.95 -3.92 35.61
N ALA A 224 14.56 -4.16 34.37
CA ALA A 224 13.62 -3.36 33.60
C ALA A 224 12.18 -3.91 33.69
N LYS A 225 11.61 -3.96 34.90
CA LYS A 225 10.29 -4.57 35.17
C LYS A 225 9.12 -3.99 34.38
N LYS A 226 9.19 -2.73 33.98
CA LYS A 226 8.15 -2.08 33.14
C LYS A 226 8.21 -2.55 31.69
N LEU A 227 9.42 -2.78 31.18
CA LEU A 227 9.66 -3.19 29.79
C LEU A 227 9.59 -4.70 29.57
N CYS A 228 9.79 -5.48 30.66
CA CYS A 228 9.60 -6.92 30.66
C CYS A 228 8.75 -7.34 31.87
N PRO A 229 7.41 -7.40 31.73
CA PRO A 229 6.53 -7.76 32.85
C PRO A 229 6.64 -9.22 33.30
N ARG A 230 7.11 -10.13 32.41
CA ARG A 230 7.35 -11.53 32.75
C ARG A 230 8.42 -12.13 31.86
N TYR A 231 9.30 -12.90 32.49
CA TYR A 231 10.33 -13.70 31.85
C TYR A 231 10.36 -15.09 32.44
N GLN A 232 10.18 -16.11 31.61
CA GLN A 232 10.28 -17.50 32.02
C GLN A 232 11.45 -18.17 31.31
N ALA A 233 12.17 -19.01 32.03
CA ALA A 233 13.27 -19.82 31.53
C ALA A 233 13.21 -21.25 32.08
N LEU A 234 13.66 -22.18 31.22
CA LEU A 234 13.77 -23.61 31.59
C LEU A 234 15.05 -24.20 31.03
N VAL A 235 15.86 -24.81 31.87
CA VAL A 235 17.04 -25.55 31.44
C VAL A 235 16.63 -26.98 31.11
N MET A 236 17.09 -27.46 29.93
CA MET A 236 17.01 -28.88 29.57
C MET A 236 18.39 -29.38 29.15
N ARG A 237 18.69 -30.63 29.40
CA ARG A 237 19.95 -31.32 29.09
C ARG A 237 19.75 -32.49 28.17
N ASN A 238 20.85 -33.08 27.70
CA ASN A 238 20.88 -34.22 26.80
C ASN A 238 20.18 -33.96 25.45
N ALA A 239 20.06 -32.72 25.08
CA ALA A 239 19.49 -32.35 23.79
C ALA A 239 20.39 -32.81 22.64
N LYS A 240 19.82 -33.52 21.69
CA LYS A 240 20.49 -33.94 20.46
C LYS A 240 20.03 -33.00 19.33
N VAL A 241 20.92 -32.12 18.92
CA VAL A 241 20.66 -31.22 17.80
C VAL A 241 20.79 -31.98 16.48
N GLY A 242 19.85 -31.85 15.62
CA GLY A 242 19.81 -32.50 14.31
C GLY A 242 18.70 -31.99 13.42
N PRO A 243 18.44 -32.62 12.27
CA PRO A 243 17.35 -32.20 11.39
C PRO A 243 15.99 -32.47 12.03
N SER A 244 15.04 -31.56 11.79
CA SER A 244 13.65 -31.74 12.21
C SER A 244 12.95 -32.87 11.44
N PRO A 245 11.94 -33.52 12.04
CA PRO A 245 11.15 -34.53 11.34
C PRO A 245 10.38 -33.94 10.16
N ALA A 246 10.08 -34.74 9.16
CA ALA A 246 9.45 -34.32 7.91
C ALA A 246 8.13 -33.54 8.12
N TRP A 247 7.28 -33.97 9.08
CA TRP A 247 6.02 -33.30 9.38
C TRP A 247 6.21 -31.87 9.90
N MET A 248 7.26 -31.62 10.70
CA MET A 248 7.56 -30.27 11.21
C MET A 248 8.11 -29.38 10.09
N LYS A 249 9.02 -29.92 9.25
CA LYS A 249 9.54 -29.21 8.08
C LYS A 249 8.41 -28.79 7.12
N ALA A 250 7.47 -29.71 6.85
CA ALA A 250 6.32 -29.44 5.98
C ALA A 250 5.45 -28.29 6.54
N ARG A 251 5.18 -28.29 7.85
CA ARG A 251 4.39 -27.23 8.51
C ARG A 251 5.11 -25.88 8.52
N LEU A 252 6.40 -25.85 8.76
CA LEU A 252 7.20 -24.64 8.68
C LEU A 252 7.23 -24.11 7.24
N ALA A 253 7.46 -24.98 6.26
CA ALA A 253 7.44 -24.61 4.85
C ALA A 253 6.09 -24.08 4.38
N SER A 254 4.98 -24.66 4.85
CA SER A 254 3.63 -24.14 4.54
C SER A 254 3.37 -22.73 5.10
N ALA A 255 4.14 -22.32 6.11
CA ALA A 255 4.12 -20.98 6.71
C ALA A 255 5.28 -20.09 6.24
N ASP A 256 5.97 -20.44 5.13
CA ASP A 256 7.14 -19.74 4.57
C ASP A 256 8.29 -19.57 5.59
N VAL A 257 8.47 -20.55 6.46
CA VAL A 257 9.54 -20.59 7.46
C VAL A 257 10.55 -21.67 7.11
N ARG A 258 11.79 -21.26 6.88
CA ARG A 258 12.89 -22.18 6.60
C ARG A 258 13.24 -23.03 7.83
N SER A 259 13.33 -24.34 7.65
CA SER A 259 13.84 -25.26 8.66
C SER A 259 15.35 -25.13 8.81
N ILE A 260 15.84 -25.08 10.03
CA ILE A 260 17.28 -24.95 10.36
C ILE A 260 17.78 -26.21 11.08
N ASN A 261 17.28 -26.44 12.28
CA ASN A 261 17.51 -27.63 13.08
C ASN A 261 16.35 -27.81 14.07
N ASN A 262 16.23 -28.97 14.67
CA ASN A 262 15.13 -29.33 15.53
C ASN A 262 14.89 -28.35 16.70
N LEU A 263 15.92 -27.74 17.30
CA LEU A 263 15.76 -26.79 18.40
C LEU A 263 15.21 -25.44 17.94
N VAL A 264 15.79 -24.87 16.87
CA VAL A 264 15.32 -23.60 16.30
C VAL A 264 13.93 -23.78 15.69
N ASP A 265 13.69 -24.89 15.05
CA ASP A 265 12.40 -25.22 14.43
C ASP A 265 11.30 -25.39 15.47
N ILE A 266 11.60 -25.94 16.65
CA ILE A 266 10.68 -25.99 17.79
C ILE A 266 10.25 -24.57 18.21
N THR A 267 11.17 -23.61 18.29
CA THR A 267 10.83 -22.22 18.66
C THR A 267 9.95 -21.55 17.60
N ASN A 268 10.26 -21.76 16.31
CA ASN A 268 9.45 -21.28 15.19
C ASN A 268 8.08 -21.96 15.13
N TYR A 269 8.03 -23.27 15.38
CA TYR A 269 6.79 -24.03 15.42
C TYR A 269 5.86 -23.52 16.53
N VAL A 270 6.38 -23.32 17.75
CA VAL A 270 5.61 -22.79 18.88
C VAL A 270 5.10 -21.38 18.59
N ARG A 271 5.89 -20.55 17.93
CA ARG A 271 5.45 -19.22 17.46
C ARG A 271 4.27 -19.33 16.49
N LEU A 272 4.34 -20.21 15.51
CA LEU A 272 3.24 -20.42 14.55
C LEU A 272 2.01 -21.07 15.18
N GLU A 273 2.23 -22.01 16.11
CA GLU A 273 1.17 -22.75 16.78
C GLU A 273 0.41 -21.88 17.78
N LEU A 274 1.12 -21.10 18.62
CA LEU A 274 0.59 -20.43 19.81
C LEU A 274 0.68 -18.90 19.77
N GLY A 275 1.41 -18.33 18.81
CA GLY A 275 1.60 -16.87 18.72
C GLY A 275 2.65 -16.29 19.66
N GLN A 276 3.42 -17.11 20.36
CA GLN A 276 4.47 -16.70 21.29
C GLN A 276 5.85 -16.90 20.68
N PRO A 277 6.58 -15.83 20.33
CA PRO A 277 7.98 -15.97 19.97
C PRO A 277 8.81 -16.48 21.14
N MET A 278 9.74 -17.36 20.85
CA MET A 278 10.64 -17.95 21.81
C MET A 278 12.09 -17.86 21.36
N HIS A 279 13.01 -18.00 22.32
CA HIS A 279 14.42 -18.13 22.03
C HIS A 279 15.03 -19.33 22.73
N VAL A 280 16.08 -19.89 22.16
CA VAL A 280 16.85 -20.99 22.76
C VAL A 280 18.32 -20.61 22.83
N PHE A 281 18.83 -20.56 24.08
CA PHE A 281 20.25 -20.32 24.33
C PHE A 281 20.99 -21.64 24.58
N ASP A 282 22.27 -21.64 24.25
CA ASP A 282 23.20 -22.64 24.76
C ASP A 282 23.51 -22.34 26.26
N TYR A 283 23.08 -23.21 27.15
CA TYR A 283 23.26 -23.03 28.59
C TYR A 283 24.72 -22.85 28.99
N ASP A 284 25.62 -23.59 28.33
CA ASP A 284 27.03 -23.57 28.70
C ASP A 284 27.74 -22.28 28.26
N LYS A 285 27.20 -21.56 27.26
CA LYS A 285 27.67 -20.25 26.81
C LYS A 285 27.18 -19.06 27.64
N LEU A 286 26.18 -19.25 28.54
CA LEU A 286 25.71 -18.18 29.39
C LEU A 286 26.63 -17.94 30.56
N SER A 287 27.31 -16.79 30.61
CA SER A 287 28.22 -16.39 31.67
C SER A 287 27.48 -16.27 33.00
N GLY A 288 28.07 -16.87 34.04
CA GLY A 288 27.48 -16.87 35.41
C GLY A 288 26.18 -17.63 35.54
N LYS A 289 25.72 -18.38 34.52
CA LYS A 289 24.41 -19.10 34.50
C LYS A 289 23.27 -18.19 34.96
N LYS A 290 23.33 -16.95 34.48
CA LYS A 290 22.44 -15.86 34.85
C LYS A 290 21.90 -15.16 33.61
N ILE A 291 20.64 -14.77 33.66
CA ILE A 291 19.98 -13.89 32.70
C ILE A 291 19.58 -12.60 33.42
N VAL A 292 19.95 -11.46 32.86
CA VAL A 292 19.61 -10.14 33.36
C VAL A 292 18.84 -9.38 32.28
N VAL A 293 17.57 -9.09 32.54
CA VAL A 293 16.75 -8.28 31.62
C VAL A 293 16.84 -6.83 32.05
N ARG A 294 17.51 -6.02 31.25
CA ARG A 294 17.88 -4.62 31.56
C ARG A 294 17.80 -3.72 30.33
N GLU A 295 17.85 -2.44 30.57
CA GLU A 295 18.11 -1.47 29.50
C GLU A 295 19.58 -1.53 29.09
N ALA A 296 19.82 -1.30 27.80
CA ALA A 296 21.16 -1.19 27.23
C ALA A 296 21.86 0.08 27.70
N VAL A 297 23.18 0.01 27.79
CA VAL A 297 24.05 1.18 27.95
C VAL A 297 24.33 1.77 26.56
N ALA A 298 24.36 3.09 26.46
CA ALA A 298 24.68 3.77 25.19
C ALA A 298 26.04 3.33 24.63
N GLY A 299 26.07 2.95 23.35
CA GLY A 299 27.29 2.47 22.68
C GLY A 299 27.59 0.98 22.92
N GLU A 300 26.78 0.26 23.69
CA GLU A 300 26.89 -1.18 23.87
C GLU A 300 26.70 -1.90 22.53
N LYS A 301 27.58 -2.86 22.21
CA LYS A 301 27.56 -3.56 20.92
C LYS A 301 27.16 -5.01 21.08
N MET A 302 26.43 -5.52 20.09
CA MET A 302 26.03 -6.93 20.02
C MET A 302 26.07 -7.41 18.56
N LYS A 303 26.63 -8.60 18.33
CA LYS A 303 26.50 -9.30 17.06
C LYS A 303 25.24 -10.16 17.10
N ALA A 304 24.30 -9.92 16.16
CA ALA A 304 23.03 -10.61 16.11
C ALA A 304 23.06 -11.84 15.21
N LEU A 305 22.00 -12.67 15.25
CA LEU A 305 21.87 -13.91 14.46
C LEU A 305 21.88 -13.69 12.94
N ASP A 306 21.63 -12.49 12.46
CA ASP A 306 21.76 -12.09 11.06
C ASP A 306 23.21 -11.81 10.62
N GLY A 307 24.18 -11.97 11.53
CA GLY A 307 25.61 -11.74 11.29
C GLY A 307 26.04 -10.27 11.42
N ASN A 308 25.11 -9.33 11.59
CA ASN A 308 25.41 -7.90 11.71
C ASN A 308 25.73 -7.50 13.15
N ALA A 309 26.60 -6.48 13.29
CA ALA A 309 26.88 -5.86 14.57
C ALA A 309 26.01 -4.61 14.74
N TYR A 310 25.32 -4.54 15.87
CA TYR A 310 24.43 -3.41 16.22
C TYR A 310 25.01 -2.65 17.40
N GLU A 311 24.98 -1.32 17.31
CA GLU A 311 25.29 -0.41 18.40
C GLU A 311 23.99 0.02 19.06
N LEU A 312 23.86 -0.28 20.34
CA LEU A 312 22.65 -0.07 21.11
C LEU A 312 22.61 1.32 21.73
N LYS A 313 21.42 1.87 21.82
CA LYS A 313 21.16 3.16 22.48
C LYS A 313 20.61 2.93 23.90
N ALA A 314 20.83 3.87 24.77
CA ALA A 314 20.23 3.88 26.10
C ALA A 314 18.69 3.75 26.01
N GLY A 315 18.09 2.94 26.90
CA GLY A 315 16.65 2.71 26.94
C GLY A 315 16.15 1.58 26.04
N GLN A 316 16.99 1.00 25.17
CA GLN A 316 16.66 -0.20 24.43
C GLN A 316 16.74 -1.42 25.36
N LEU A 317 15.73 -2.30 25.27
CA LEU A 317 15.69 -3.48 26.16
C LEU A 317 16.61 -4.58 25.63
N VAL A 318 17.47 -5.10 26.50
CA VAL A 318 18.36 -6.24 26.21
C VAL A 318 18.17 -7.36 27.21
N ILE A 319 18.43 -8.57 26.73
CA ILE A 319 18.67 -9.73 27.55
C ILE A 319 20.18 -9.88 27.62
N ALA A 320 20.74 -9.85 28.83
CA ALA A 320 22.16 -9.99 29.07
C ALA A 320 22.43 -11.23 29.93
N ASP A 321 23.62 -11.79 29.84
CA ASP A 321 24.14 -12.69 30.85
C ASP A 321 24.84 -11.91 31.98
N ALA A 322 25.77 -12.49 32.69
CA ALA A 322 26.50 -11.78 33.75
C ALA A 322 27.46 -10.73 33.21
N GLU A 323 27.86 -10.77 31.96
CA GLU A 323 28.93 -9.96 31.40
C GLU A 323 28.49 -9.04 30.26
N LYS A 324 27.64 -9.56 29.33
CA LYS A 324 27.33 -8.87 28.07
C LYS A 324 25.88 -9.08 27.61
N PRO A 325 25.36 -8.27 26.66
CA PRO A 325 24.08 -8.53 26.03
C PRO A 325 24.16 -9.77 25.16
N VAL A 326 23.15 -10.64 25.26
CA VAL A 326 22.99 -11.89 24.52
C VAL A 326 21.77 -11.88 23.58
N ALA A 327 20.89 -10.89 23.69
CA ALA A 327 19.81 -10.65 22.77
C ALA A 327 19.28 -9.21 22.86
N VAL A 328 18.78 -8.65 21.76
CA VAL A 328 17.87 -7.50 21.78
C VAL A 328 16.46 -8.03 22.03
N ALA A 329 15.94 -7.70 23.20
CA ALA A 329 14.70 -8.29 23.71
C ALA A 329 13.50 -8.12 22.77
N GLY A 330 12.89 -9.25 22.38
CA GLY A 330 11.76 -9.28 21.47
C GLY A 330 12.06 -8.93 20.02
N VAL A 331 13.31 -8.67 19.67
CA VAL A 331 13.74 -8.30 18.30
C VAL A 331 14.61 -9.37 17.67
N MET A 332 15.81 -9.62 18.24
CA MET A 332 16.75 -10.57 17.64
C MET A 332 17.71 -11.15 18.68
N GLY A 333 17.95 -12.46 18.62
CA GLY A 333 18.97 -13.14 19.43
C GLY A 333 20.39 -12.80 19.02
N GLY A 334 21.34 -12.96 19.96
CA GLY A 334 22.76 -12.83 19.70
C GLY A 334 23.37 -14.11 19.13
N GLU A 335 24.31 -13.97 18.19
CA GLU A 335 24.97 -15.08 17.51
C GLU A 335 25.77 -15.95 18.50
N GLU A 336 26.50 -15.34 19.41
CA GLU A 336 27.44 -16.04 20.30
C GLU A 336 26.76 -16.96 21.31
N SER A 337 25.55 -16.60 21.78
CA SER A 337 24.80 -17.34 22.79
C SER A 337 23.84 -18.39 22.21
N GLY A 338 23.66 -18.42 20.89
CA GLY A 338 22.78 -19.32 20.18
C GLY A 338 23.17 -20.79 20.29
N ALA A 339 22.18 -21.68 20.16
CA ALA A 339 22.39 -23.11 20.10
C ALA A 339 23.09 -23.49 18.77
N THR A 340 24.02 -24.43 18.86
CA THR A 340 24.77 -24.98 17.70
C THR A 340 24.59 -26.49 17.66
N GLU A 341 25.09 -27.16 16.64
CA GLU A 341 25.05 -28.62 16.49
C GLU A 341 25.75 -29.37 17.66
N LYS A 342 26.65 -28.67 18.37
CA LYS A 342 27.38 -29.23 19.52
C LYS A 342 26.68 -29.02 20.85
N THR A 343 25.59 -28.26 20.86
CA THR A 343 24.85 -27.90 22.09
C THR A 343 24.11 -29.10 22.66
N THR A 344 24.37 -29.40 23.92
CA THR A 344 23.71 -30.52 24.67
C THR A 344 22.88 -30.04 25.86
N ALA A 345 23.11 -28.82 26.31
CA ALA A 345 22.34 -28.16 27.38
C ALA A 345 21.76 -26.85 26.85
N ILE A 346 20.47 -26.67 26.99
CA ILE A 346 19.73 -25.54 26.43
C ILE A 346 18.94 -24.79 27.49
N VAL A 347 18.69 -23.51 27.22
CA VAL A 347 17.75 -22.70 27.99
C VAL A 347 16.67 -22.22 27.03
N PHE A 348 15.45 -22.67 27.20
CA PHE A 348 14.31 -22.03 26.55
C PHE A 348 13.93 -20.75 27.27
N GLU A 349 13.77 -19.68 26.49
CA GLU A 349 13.20 -18.41 26.92
C GLU A 349 11.77 -18.28 26.41
N SER A 350 10.87 -17.85 27.29
CA SER A 350 9.55 -17.39 26.92
C SER A 350 9.20 -16.17 27.76
N ALA A 351 9.09 -15.01 27.12
CA ALA A 351 8.94 -13.74 27.81
C ALA A 351 7.83 -12.88 27.21
N ALA A 352 7.37 -11.90 27.98
CA ALA A 352 6.51 -10.83 27.51
C ALA A 352 7.28 -9.50 27.60
N PHE A 353 7.22 -8.71 26.53
CA PHE A 353 7.90 -7.43 26.43
C PHE A 353 6.91 -6.31 26.13
N ASP A 354 7.25 -5.09 26.57
CA ASP A 354 6.48 -3.89 26.25
C ASP A 354 6.47 -3.62 24.73
N SER A 355 5.29 -3.55 24.16
CA SER A 355 5.07 -3.46 22.72
C SER A 355 5.66 -2.20 22.12
N VAL A 356 5.57 -1.07 22.84
CA VAL A 356 6.10 0.23 22.39
C VAL A 356 7.63 0.20 22.39
N SER A 357 8.26 -0.39 23.41
CA SER A 357 9.70 -0.55 23.49
C SER A 357 10.24 -1.40 22.35
N VAL A 358 9.63 -2.56 22.09
CA VAL A 358 10.02 -3.44 20.97
C VAL A 358 9.90 -2.71 19.64
N ARG A 359 8.76 -2.05 19.37
CA ARG A 359 8.53 -1.30 18.12
C ARG A 359 9.56 -0.18 17.91
N ARG A 360 9.85 0.60 18.96
CA ARG A 360 10.85 1.69 18.89
C ARG A 360 12.25 1.14 18.64
N THR A 361 12.61 0.05 19.31
CA THR A 361 13.93 -0.59 19.15
C THR A 361 14.09 -1.18 17.75
N ALA A 362 13.09 -1.94 17.25
CA ALA A 362 13.10 -2.51 15.91
C ALA A 362 13.27 -1.44 14.82
N ARG A 363 12.53 -0.34 14.92
CA ARG A 363 12.67 0.81 14.01
C ARG A 363 14.01 1.52 14.11
N ALA A 364 14.50 1.76 15.33
CA ALA A 364 15.76 2.46 15.53
C ALA A 364 16.98 1.70 15.02
N LEU A 365 16.92 0.36 15.03
CA LEU A 365 17.95 -0.53 14.49
C LEU A 365 17.69 -0.93 13.03
N ASN A 366 16.55 -0.52 12.45
CA ASN A 366 16.05 -0.99 11.14
C ASN A 366 16.04 -2.53 11.06
N LEU A 367 15.59 -3.18 12.13
CA LEU A 367 15.62 -4.63 12.29
C LEU A 367 14.20 -5.17 12.52
N HIS A 368 13.59 -5.71 11.47
CA HIS A 368 12.23 -6.23 11.49
C HIS A 368 12.25 -7.75 11.41
N SER A 369 12.01 -8.40 12.55
CA SER A 369 11.86 -9.86 12.63
C SER A 369 10.41 -10.26 12.85
N ASP A 370 10.08 -11.54 12.63
CA ASP A 370 8.75 -12.07 12.95
C ASP A 370 8.43 -11.97 14.45
N SER A 371 9.45 -12.07 15.30
CA SER A 371 9.31 -11.86 16.76
C SER A 371 8.91 -10.42 17.04
N SER A 372 9.59 -9.43 16.46
CA SER A 372 9.28 -8.01 16.69
C SER A 372 7.88 -7.64 16.20
N LYS A 373 7.44 -8.21 15.04
CA LYS A 373 6.08 -8.01 14.50
C LYS A 373 4.99 -8.48 15.47
N LEU A 374 5.21 -9.57 16.19
CA LEU A 374 4.27 -10.08 17.19
C LEU A 374 4.33 -9.29 18.50
N TYR A 375 5.51 -9.08 19.05
CA TYR A 375 5.67 -8.35 20.31
C TYR A 375 5.17 -6.90 20.25
N GLU A 376 5.34 -6.23 19.11
CA GLU A 376 4.85 -4.84 18.94
C GLU A 376 3.31 -4.72 18.99
N LYS A 377 2.56 -5.83 18.88
CA LYS A 377 1.09 -5.86 18.98
C LYS A 377 0.60 -6.07 20.41
N GLY A 378 1.49 -6.45 21.34
CA GLY A 378 1.15 -6.78 22.71
C GLY A 378 0.78 -8.24 22.87
N LEU A 379 1.58 -8.98 23.61
CA LEU A 379 1.33 -10.38 23.95
C LEU A 379 1.08 -10.52 25.44
N SER A 380 0.10 -11.33 25.80
CA SER A 380 -0.23 -11.57 27.19
C SER A 380 0.91 -12.26 27.96
N THR A 381 1.14 -11.82 29.19
CA THR A 381 2.12 -12.46 30.08
C THR A 381 1.83 -13.93 30.34
N GLU A 382 0.56 -14.37 30.24
CA GLU A 382 0.17 -15.74 30.53
C GLU A 382 0.46 -16.73 29.41
N LEU A 383 0.60 -16.20 28.16
CA LEU A 383 0.95 -16.99 27.00
C LEU A 383 2.32 -17.66 27.15
N THR A 384 3.26 -17.00 27.87
CA THR A 384 4.63 -17.49 28.08
C THR A 384 4.65 -18.91 28.71
N THR A 385 3.75 -19.21 29.64
CA THR A 385 3.71 -20.50 30.26
C THR A 385 3.29 -21.62 29.31
N MET A 386 2.33 -21.34 28.46
CA MET A 386 1.82 -22.33 27.50
C MET A 386 2.90 -22.63 26.45
N ALA A 387 3.55 -21.61 25.94
CA ALA A 387 4.64 -21.75 24.97
C ALA A 387 5.86 -22.49 25.53
N LEU A 388 6.28 -22.16 26.76
CA LEU A 388 7.41 -22.83 27.39
C LEU A 388 7.14 -24.33 27.59
N ARG A 389 5.90 -24.68 28.00
CA ARG A 389 5.50 -26.11 28.17
C ARG A 389 5.52 -26.81 26.80
N ARG A 390 5.02 -26.16 25.75
CA ARG A 390 4.97 -26.76 24.41
C ARG A 390 6.38 -26.99 23.86
N ALA A 391 7.26 -26.03 24.00
CA ALA A 391 8.65 -26.17 23.58
C ALA A 391 9.38 -27.29 24.32
N ALA A 392 9.16 -27.37 25.64
CA ALA A 392 9.75 -28.44 26.44
C ALA A 392 9.21 -29.84 26.05
N GLU A 393 7.89 -29.95 25.79
CA GLU A 393 7.27 -31.20 25.33
C GLU A 393 7.87 -31.64 23.99
N LEU A 394 7.96 -30.74 23.02
CA LEU A 394 8.55 -31.03 21.71
C LEU A 394 10.04 -31.34 21.81
N ALA A 395 10.80 -30.62 22.63
CA ALA A 395 12.23 -30.91 22.82
C ALA A 395 12.48 -32.27 23.46
N ALA A 396 11.63 -32.68 24.41
CA ALA A 396 11.72 -34.03 24.98
C ALA A 396 11.41 -35.11 23.94
N GLU A 397 10.41 -34.89 23.09
CA GLU A 397 10.00 -35.82 22.04
C GLU A 397 11.01 -35.91 20.91
N LEU A 398 11.47 -34.76 20.36
CA LEU A 398 12.23 -34.69 19.12
C LEU A 398 13.75 -34.63 19.30
N CYS A 399 14.18 -34.09 20.44
CA CYS A 399 15.61 -33.94 20.76
C CYS A 399 16.09 -34.88 21.87
N GLY A 400 15.20 -35.62 22.48
CA GLY A 400 15.53 -36.44 23.64
C GLY A 400 15.95 -35.61 24.86
N ALA A 401 15.61 -34.30 24.88
CA ALA A 401 16.01 -33.43 25.96
C ALA A 401 15.26 -33.71 27.26
N GLU A 402 15.96 -33.65 28.38
CA GLU A 402 15.41 -33.90 29.72
C GLU A 402 15.35 -32.58 30.52
N VAL A 403 14.25 -32.38 31.26
CA VAL A 403 14.10 -31.21 32.15
C VAL A 403 15.16 -31.28 33.25
N ALA A 404 16.00 -30.22 33.32
CA ALA A 404 17.14 -30.13 34.22
C ALA A 404 17.07 -28.95 35.19
N SER A 405 15.99 -28.16 35.20
CA SER A 405 15.75 -27.14 36.24
C SER A 405 14.26 -27.04 36.60
N LYS A 406 13.97 -26.35 37.71
CA LYS A 406 12.62 -25.79 37.87
C LYS A 406 12.40 -24.70 36.82
N VAL A 407 11.14 -24.44 36.44
CA VAL A 407 10.82 -23.25 35.66
C VAL A 407 11.20 -22.02 36.50
N VAL A 408 12.10 -21.22 36.01
CA VAL A 408 12.38 -19.91 36.60
C VAL A 408 11.33 -18.94 36.05
N ASP A 409 10.49 -18.39 36.92
CA ASP A 409 9.38 -17.50 36.56
C ASP A 409 9.56 -16.14 37.24
N ALA A 410 10.19 -15.20 36.59
CA ALA A 410 10.39 -13.85 37.06
C ALA A 410 9.26 -12.95 36.57
N ARG A 411 8.51 -12.35 37.50
CA ARG A 411 7.34 -11.51 37.25
C ARG A 411 7.49 -10.14 37.89
N ALA A 412 7.04 -9.09 37.19
CA ALA A 412 6.92 -7.75 37.75
C ALA A 412 5.69 -7.61 38.64
N SER A 413 4.58 -8.28 38.27
CA SER A 413 3.32 -8.33 39.05
C SER A 413 2.52 -9.57 38.72
N ALA A 414 1.61 -9.95 39.66
CA ALA A 414 0.66 -11.03 39.41
C ALA A 414 -0.36 -10.64 38.35
N TYR A 415 -0.66 -11.56 37.47
CA TYR A 415 -1.70 -11.39 36.46
C TYR A 415 -3.08 -11.27 37.09
N LYS A 416 -3.87 -10.30 36.63
CA LYS A 416 -5.27 -10.10 37.02
C LYS A 416 -6.16 -10.18 35.79
N PRO A 417 -7.02 -11.19 35.65
CA PRO A 417 -7.94 -11.27 34.51
C PRO A 417 -8.86 -10.05 34.45
N LEU A 418 -9.10 -9.53 33.24
CA LEU A 418 -10.10 -8.50 33.04
C LEU A 418 -11.51 -9.09 33.18
N VAL A 419 -12.41 -8.35 33.83
CA VAL A 419 -13.79 -8.76 34.03
C VAL A 419 -14.72 -7.61 33.74
N PHE A 420 -15.59 -7.79 32.77
CA PHE A 420 -16.56 -6.80 32.37
C PHE A 420 -18.00 -7.28 32.60
N PRO A 421 -18.95 -6.33 32.81
CA PRO A 421 -20.35 -6.66 32.76
C PRO A 421 -20.78 -6.92 31.33
N PHE A 422 -21.80 -7.74 31.14
CA PHE A 422 -22.46 -7.94 29.85
C PHE A 422 -23.97 -8.02 30.10
N ARG A 423 -24.71 -7.21 29.35
CA ARG A 423 -26.17 -7.10 29.42
C ARG A 423 -26.78 -7.58 28.11
N PRO A 424 -27.42 -8.77 28.04
CA PRO A 424 -28.00 -9.30 26.80
C PRO A 424 -28.98 -8.32 26.12
N ALA A 425 -29.84 -7.65 26.89
CA ALA A 425 -30.78 -6.66 26.36
C ALA A 425 -30.07 -5.46 25.71
N ARG A 426 -28.92 -5.03 26.28
CA ARG A 426 -28.11 -3.96 25.69
C ARG A 426 -27.42 -4.41 24.39
N ALA A 427 -27.04 -5.69 24.31
CA ALA A 427 -26.49 -6.24 23.08
C ALA A 427 -27.55 -6.24 21.96
N VAL A 428 -28.80 -6.67 22.25
CA VAL A 428 -29.91 -6.59 21.29
C VAL A 428 -30.15 -5.18 20.82
N GLU A 429 -30.16 -4.21 21.77
CA GLU A 429 -30.35 -2.79 21.43
C GLU A 429 -29.25 -2.24 20.49
N LEU A 430 -27.97 -2.59 20.76
CA LEU A 430 -26.83 -2.10 19.96
C LEU A 430 -26.73 -2.79 18.59
N ILE A 431 -27.02 -4.08 18.52
CA ILE A 431 -26.94 -4.86 17.27
C ILE A 431 -28.18 -4.60 16.40
N GLY A 432 -29.33 -4.31 17.01
CA GLY A 432 -30.58 -4.00 16.31
C GLY A 432 -31.43 -5.23 15.96
N VAL A 433 -31.04 -6.44 16.38
CA VAL A 433 -31.80 -7.69 16.17
C VAL A 433 -31.88 -8.51 17.47
N ASP A 434 -32.96 -9.29 17.60
CA ASP A 434 -33.15 -10.17 18.75
C ASP A 434 -32.30 -11.45 18.60
N ILE A 435 -31.14 -11.45 19.28
CA ILE A 435 -30.28 -12.62 19.41
C ILE A 435 -30.58 -13.26 20.77
N PRO A 436 -30.96 -14.55 20.84
CA PRO A 436 -31.25 -15.22 22.12
C PRO A 436 -30.06 -15.21 23.07
N ALA A 437 -30.27 -14.89 24.34
CA ALA A 437 -29.24 -14.88 25.38
C ALA A 437 -28.45 -16.21 25.46
N LYS A 438 -29.09 -17.34 25.17
CA LYS A 438 -28.44 -18.65 25.06
C LYS A 438 -27.39 -18.67 23.96
N GLU A 439 -27.68 -18.09 22.81
CA GLU A 439 -26.74 -17.97 21.68
C GLU A 439 -25.57 -17.06 22.01
N MET A 440 -25.83 -15.86 22.56
CA MET A 440 -24.79 -14.96 23.03
C MET A 440 -23.83 -15.65 24.01
N ARG A 441 -24.38 -16.39 24.95
CA ARG A 441 -23.57 -17.15 25.91
C ARG A 441 -22.73 -18.24 25.24
N ALA A 442 -23.31 -18.99 24.31
CA ALA A 442 -22.62 -20.02 23.57
C ALA A 442 -21.45 -19.44 22.74
N THR A 443 -21.71 -18.34 22.04
CA THR A 443 -20.71 -17.62 21.27
C THR A 443 -19.52 -17.16 22.11
N LEU A 444 -19.78 -16.40 23.18
CA LEU A 444 -18.71 -15.92 24.05
C LEU A 444 -17.95 -17.09 24.71
N THR A 445 -18.65 -18.16 25.09
CA THR A 445 -17.99 -19.36 25.67
C THR A 445 -17.09 -20.05 24.64
N ALA A 446 -17.54 -20.19 23.39
CA ALA A 446 -16.75 -20.80 22.32
C ALA A 446 -15.47 -20.00 22.00
N LEU A 447 -15.50 -18.65 22.15
CA LEU A 447 -14.35 -17.75 22.04
C LEU A 447 -13.44 -17.75 23.30
N GLY A 448 -13.78 -18.57 24.33
CA GLY A 448 -12.98 -18.74 25.54
C GLY A 448 -13.30 -17.79 26.69
N PHE A 449 -14.32 -16.94 26.57
CA PHE A 449 -14.78 -16.10 27.68
C PHE A 449 -15.47 -16.94 28.75
N ARG A 450 -15.20 -16.66 30.03
CA ARG A 450 -15.88 -17.31 31.14
C ARG A 450 -17.01 -16.45 31.65
N ILE A 451 -18.21 -17.03 31.69
CA ILE A 451 -19.43 -16.28 32.03
C ILE A 451 -20.00 -16.76 33.34
N ALA A 452 -20.06 -15.88 34.33
CA ALA A 452 -20.73 -16.09 35.59
C ALA A 452 -22.01 -15.25 35.68
N GLY A 453 -23.01 -15.85 36.38
CA GLY A 453 -24.34 -15.21 36.53
C GLY A 453 -25.32 -15.59 35.43
N THR A 454 -26.60 -15.29 35.73
CA THR A 454 -27.76 -15.49 34.83
C THR A 454 -28.66 -14.24 34.90
N GLY A 455 -29.62 -14.13 33.99
CA GLY A 455 -30.56 -13.00 33.97
C GLY A 455 -30.02 -11.75 33.23
N ALA A 456 -30.36 -10.57 33.73
CA ALA A 456 -30.18 -9.31 33.03
C ALA A 456 -28.73 -8.82 32.90
N LYS A 457 -27.81 -9.30 33.76
CA LYS A 457 -26.42 -8.86 33.81
C LYS A 457 -25.50 -10.04 34.13
N TRP A 458 -24.53 -10.29 33.27
CA TRP A 458 -23.50 -11.31 33.46
C TRP A 458 -22.17 -10.66 33.87
N LYS A 459 -21.29 -11.46 34.50
CA LYS A 459 -19.87 -11.15 34.64
C LYS A 459 -19.09 -11.97 33.63
N VAL A 460 -18.43 -11.30 32.70
CA VAL A 460 -17.65 -11.97 31.67
C VAL A 460 -16.18 -11.76 31.97
N THR A 461 -15.46 -12.85 32.21
CA THR A 461 -14.00 -12.82 32.35
C THR A 461 -13.36 -13.00 30.99
N VAL A 462 -12.51 -12.08 30.65
CA VAL A 462 -11.76 -12.06 29.37
C VAL A 462 -10.67 -13.14 29.43
N PRO A 463 -10.51 -13.98 28.40
CA PRO A 463 -9.38 -14.87 28.30
C PRO A 463 -8.07 -14.08 28.11
N PHE A 464 -6.96 -14.58 28.66
CA PHE A 464 -5.70 -13.84 28.66
C PHE A 464 -5.18 -13.48 27.27
N TRP A 465 -5.51 -14.24 26.23
CA TRP A 465 -5.11 -13.96 24.84
C TRP A 465 -5.89 -12.82 24.17
N ARG A 466 -6.95 -12.32 24.84
CA ARG A 466 -7.76 -11.18 24.43
C ARG A 466 -7.66 -10.00 25.42
N ASP A 467 -6.68 -9.99 26.32
CA ASP A 467 -6.55 -8.97 27.36
C ASP A 467 -5.98 -7.62 26.85
N HIS A 468 -5.60 -7.55 25.58
CA HIS A 468 -5.09 -6.35 24.94
C HIS A 468 -6.09 -5.66 23.99
N ASP A 469 -7.22 -6.30 23.66
CA ASP A 469 -8.20 -5.77 22.72
C ASP A 469 -9.62 -5.65 23.30
N ILE A 470 -9.94 -6.38 24.35
CA ILE A 470 -11.23 -6.26 25.04
C ILE A 470 -11.13 -5.26 26.18
N GLU A 471 -11.71 -4.08 26.01
CA GLU A 471 -11.68 -2.96 26.94
C GLU A 471 -13.02 -2.74 27.66
N GLY A 472 -14.11 -3.36 27.17
CA GLY A 472 -15.43 -3.15 27.76
C GLY A 472 -16.56 -4.01 27.21
N GLU A 473 -17.79 -3.64 27.60
CA GLU A 473 -19.00 -4.33 27.18
C GLU A 473 -19.24 -4.27 25.66
N ARG A 474 -18.84 -3.16 25.01
CA ARG A 474 -19.05 -2.96 23.56
C ARG A 474 -18.27 -3.99 22.74
N ASP A 475 -17.05 -4.30 23.16
CA ASP A 475 -16.21 -5.28 22.49
C ASP A 475 -16.82 -6.69 22.62
N LEU A 476 -17.44 -6.99 23.78
CA LEU A 476 -18.19 -8.24 23.96
C LEU A 476 -19.44 -8.31 23.08
N VAL A 477 -20.10 -7.16 22.82
CA VAL A 477 -21.24 -7.09 21.90
C VAL A 477 -20.77 -7.31 20.45
N GLU A 478 -19.62 -6.75 20.07
CA GLU A 478 -18.99 -6.99 18.77
C GLU A 478 -18.71 -8.48 18.56
N GLU A 479 -18.16 -9.16 19.56
CA GLU A 479 -17.90 -10.62 19.48
C GLU A 479 -19.18 -11.41 19.19
N VAL A 480 -20.30 -11.03 19.81
CA VAL A 480 -21.61 -11.65 19.54
C VAL A 480 -22.07 -11.33 18.12
N ALA A 481 -22.00 -10.05 17.70
CA ALA A 481 -22.50 -9.62 16.40
C ALA A 481 -21.72 -10.27 15.24
N ARG A 482 -20.38 -10.24 15.29
CA ARG A 482 -19.54 -10.78 14.22
C ARG A 482 -19.70 -12.30 14.04
N VAL A 483 -19.83 -13.08 15.14
CA VAL A 483 -20.03 -14.53 15.07
C VAL A 483 -21.46 -14.88 14.65
N HIS A 484 -22.46 -14.10 15.08
CA HIS A 484 -23.83 -14.19 14.55
C HIS A 484 -23.83 -14.01 13.03
N GLY A 485 -23.00 -13.10 12.53
CA GLY A 485 -22.80 -12.77 11.11
C GLY A 485 -23.54 -11.50 10.72
N TYR A 486 -22.81 -10.53 10.23
CA TYR A 486 -23.37 -9.25 9.75
C TYR A 486 -24.35 -9.44 8.59
N ASP A 487 -24.19 -10.50 7.80
CA ASP A 487 -25.12 -10.85 6.71
C ASP A 487 -26.53 -11.24 7.19
N ASN A 488 -26.65 -11.62 8.48
CA ASN A 488 -27.92 -11.93 9.08
C ASN A 488 -28.64 -10.69 9.65
N LEU A 489 -28.02 -9.51 9.57
CA LEU A 489 -28.63 -8.27 9.99
C LEU A 489 -29.44 -7.65 8.86
N PRO A 490 -30.69 -7.21 9.10
CA PRO A 490 -31.47 -6.56 8.09
C PRO A 490 -30.88 -5.19 7.71
N SER A 491 -30.84 -4.90 6.42
CA SER A 491 -30.49 -3.56 5.94
C SER A 491 -31.64 -2.62 6.22
N VAL A 492 -31.43 -1.64 7.08
CA VAL A 492 -32.42 -0.62 7.41
C VAL A 492 -31.90 0.76 7.05
N VAL A 493 -32.77 1.61 6.51
CA VAL A 493 -32.41 3.01 6.26
C VAL A 493 -32.54 3.77 7.60
N PRO A 494 -31.55 4.58 7.98
CA PRO A 494 -31.68 5.40 9.18
C PRO A 494 -32.90 6.32 9.10
N GLU A 495 -33.73 6.31 10.14
CA GLU A 495 -34.85 7.22 10.28
C GLU A 495 -34.41 8.51 10.95
N GLY A 496 -34.84 9.63 10.42
CA GLY A 496 -34.54 10.93 10.99
C GLY A 496 -35.03 12.07 10.11
N ARG A 497 -35.02 13.29 10.66
CA ARG A 497 -35.21 14.48 9.85
C ARG A 497 -34.02 14.69 8.94
N LEU A 498 -34.26 14.78 7.64
CA LEU A 498 -33.23 15.17 6.70
C LEU A 498 -32.82 16.62 7.02
N PRO A 499 -31.55 16.88 7.36
CA PRO A 499 -31.10 18.24 7.49
C PRO A 499 -31.20 18.92 6.12
N LEU A 500 -31.59 20.19 6.10
CA LEU A 500 -31.40 21.02 4.92
C LEU A 500 -29.90 21.20 4.74
N ALA A 501 -29.31 20.34 3.91
CA ALA A 501 -27.93 20.46 3.56
C ALA A 501 -27.77 21.56 2.51
N GLU A 502 -27.12 22.66 2.87
CA GLU A 502 -26.66 23.63 1.89
C GLU A 502 -25.49 22.99 1.11
N PRO A 503 -25.57 22.92 -0.22
CA PRO A 503 -24.45 22.44 -1.02
C PRO A 503 -23.19 23.26 -0.71
N ALA A 504 -22.05 22.62 -0.54
CA ALA A 504 -20.79 23.33 -0.39
C ALA A 504 -20.56 24.21 -1.63
N ARG A 505 -20.67 25.53 -1.48
CA ARG A 505 -20.64 26.49 -2.59
C ARG A 505 -19.42 26.33 -3.47
N ALA A 506 -18.24 26.12 -2.88
CA ALA A 506 -17.00 25.89 -3.62
C ALA A 506 -17.10 24.69 -4.55
N LEU A 507 -17.55 23.52 -4.03
CA LEU A 507 -17.69 22.30 -4.82
C LEU A 507 -18.71 22.43 -5.96
N ALA A 508 -19.81 23.14 -5.71
CA ALA A 508 -20.82 23.39 -6.74
C ALA A 508 -20.26 24.25 -7.89
N TRP A 509 -19.41 25.24 -7.57
CA TRP A 509 -18.75 26.05 -8.58
C TRP A 509 -17.64 25.29 -9.31
N GLU A 510 -16.84 24.50 -8.60
CA GLU A 510 -15.84 23.61 -9.23
C GLU A 510 -16.47 22.67 -10.25
N ASP A 511 -17.55 21.99 -9.87
CA ASP A 511 -18.30 21.10 -10.77
C ASP A 511 -18.84 21.84 -11.99
N ARG A 512 -19.35 23.06 -11.79
CA ARG A 512 -19.83 23.90 -12.89
C ARG A 512 -18.71 24.33 -13.83
N ILE A 513 -17.54 24.75 -13.30
CA ILE A 513 -16.35 25.11 -14.10
C ILE A 513 -15.90 23.93 -14.93
N LYS A 514 -15.73 22.77 -14.30
CA LYS A 514 -15.30 21.54 -14.98
C LYS A 514 -16.26 21.14 -16.11
N ARG A 515 -17.56 21.25 -15.86
CA ARG A 515 -18.61 20.94 -16.84
C ARG A 515 -18.52 21.86 -18.05
N HIS A 516 -18.43 23.16 -17.85
CA HIS A 516 -18.33 24.12 -18.95
C HIS A 516 -17.06 23.90 -19.78
N LEU A 517 -15.91 23.77 -19.15
CA LEU A 517 -14.65 23.55 -19.87
C LEU A 517 -14.69 22.26 -20.68
N LYS A 518 -15.21 21.16 -20.11
CA LYS A 518 -15.43 19.90 -20.82
C LYS A 518 -16.38 20.09 -22.02
N ASP A 519 -17.51 20.78 -21.82
CA ASP A 519 -18.53 21.01 -22.88
C ASP A 519 -17.98 21.90 -24.01
N TRP A 520 -16.97 22.72 -23.75
CA TRP A 520 -16.23 23.49 -24.76
C TRP A 520 -15.07 22.71 -25.40
N GLY A 521 -14.97 21.42 -25.13
CA GLY A 521 -14.04 20.50 -25.78
C GLY A 521 -12.64 20.45 -25.15
N LEU A 522 -12.47 20.83 -23.88
CA LEU A 522 -11.23 20.64 -23.17
C LEU A 522 -11.19 19.26 -22.49
N THR A 523 -10.00 18.70 -22.38
CA THR A 523 -9.74 17.48 -21.63
C THR A 523 -9.32 17.83 -20.20
N GLU A 524 -10.03 17.30 -19.20
CA GLU A 524 -9.59 17.40 -17.82
C GLU A 524 -8.38 16.49 -17.57
N ILE A 525 -7.37 17.03 -16.92
CA ILE A 525 -6.23 16.25 -16.44
C ILE A 525 -6.17 16.31 -14.92
N MET A 526 -5.61 15.27 -14.31
CA MET A 526 -5.35 15.17 -12.88
C MET A 526 -3.90 14.74 -12.68
N THR A 527 -3.06 15.69 -12.29
CA THR A 527 -1.64 15.44 -12.05
C THR A 527 -1.35 15.31 -10.55
N TYR A 528 -0.24 14.62 -10.21
CA TYR A 528 0.16 14.47 -8.83
C TYR A 528 0.50 15.81 -8.17
N SER A 529 0.11 15.97 -6.91
CA SER A 529 0.53 17.10 -6.06
C SER A 529 2.02 17.06 -5.73
N PHE A 530 2.62 15.88 -5.78
CA PHE A 530 4.05 15.70 -5.60
C PHE A 530 4.79 15.77 -6.92
N VAL A 531 5.93 16.45 -6.93
CA VAL A 531 6.76 16.65 -8.10
C VAL A 531 8.24 16.39 -7.77
N SER A 532 9.02 16.04 -8.80
CA SER A 532 10.47 15.94 -8.68
C SER A 532 11.11 17.32 -8.52
N ARG A 533 12.34 17.35 -8.05
CA ARG A 533 13.15 18.58 -8.02
C ARG A 533 13.24 19.23 -9.40
N ALA A 534 13.49 18.44 -10.44
CA ALA A 534 13.59 18.93 -11.80
C ALA A 534 12.31 19.65 -12.27
N LEU A 535 11.14 19.11 -11.91
CA LEU A 535 9.85 19.69 -12.25
C LEU A 535 9.56 20.95 -11.41
N ALA A 536 9.91 20.95 -10.12
CA ALA A 536 9.80 22.12 -9.23
C ALA A 536 10.64 23.31 -9.72
N GLU A 537 11.85 23.04 -10.20
CA GLU A 537 12.79 24.06 -10.70
C GLU A 537 12.60 24.36 -12.20
N ALA A 538 11.66 23.73 -12.89
CA ALA A 538 11.46 23.90 -14.32
C ALA A 538 11.04 25.32 -14.72
N ILE A 539 10.32 26.00 -13.83
CA ILE A 539 9.84 27.37 -14.04
C ILE A 539 10.92 28.37 -13.59
N PRO A 540 11.40 29.24 -14.47
CA PRO A 540 12.38 30.29 -14.13
C PRO A 540 11.90 31.17 -12.96
N GLY A 541 12.76 31.32 -11.95
CA GLY A 541 12.45 32.10 -10.73
C GLY A 541 11.68 31.37 -9.65
N LEU A 542 11.27 30.11 -9.91
CA LEU A 542 10.77 29.17 -8.88
C LEU A 542 11.89 28.23 -8.49
N GLU A 543 12.58 28.53 -7.41
CA GLU A 543 13.64 27.67 -6.85
C GLU A 543 13.04 26.59 -5.95
N ALA A 544 13.66 25.40 -5.91
CA ALA A 544 13.19 24.31 -5.02
C ALA A 544 13.08 24.73 -3.55
N SER A 545 13.90 25.69 -3.10
CA SER A 545 13.83 26.26 -1.75
C SER A 545 12.50 26.96 -1.42
N LYS A 546 11.74 27.35 -2.44
CA LYS A 546 10.41 27.99 -2.32
C LYS A 546 9.26 26.97 -2.30
N HIS A 547 9.57 25.69 -2.49
CA HIS A 547 8.60 24.61 -2.46
C HIS A 547 8.60 23.90 -1.09
N LEU A 548 7.48 23.32 -0.75
CA LEU A 548 7.39 22.45 0.42
C LEU A 548 8.06 21.11 0.07
N ARG A 549 9.10 20.75 0.82
CA ARG A 549 9.80 19.48 0.66
C ARG A 549 9.21 18.42 1.57
N VAL A 550 8.97 17.23 1.04
CA VAL A 550 8.52 16.05 1.79
C VAL A 550 9.71 15.50 2.59
N SER A 551 9.53 15.24 3.89
CA SER A 551 10.62 14.78 4.78
C SER A 551 11.07 13.34 4.47
N ASN A 552 10.18 12.50 3.97
CA ASN A 552 10.40 11.08 3.65
C ASN A 552 9.72 10.68 2.34
N PRO A 553 10.17 11.24 1.18
CA PRO A 553 9.55 10.95 -0.10
C PRO A 553 9.67 9.46 -0.46
N LEU A 554 8.69 8.92 -1.16
CA LEU A 554 8.71 7.53 -1.65
C LEU A 554 9.78 7.33 -2.73
N THR A 555 9.94 8.31 -3.62
CA THR A 555 10.94 8.34 -4.68
C THR A 555 11.40 9.78 -4.90
N GLU A 556 12.49 9.97 -5.65
CA GLU A 556 12.98 11.30 -6.07
C GLU A 556 11.97 12.05 -6.95
N ASP A 557 11.04 11.34 -7.60
CA ASP A 557 9.98 11.94 -8.41
C ASP A 557 8.90 12.64 -7.57
N PHE A 558 8.82 12.34 -6.26
CA PHE A 558 7.80 12.85 -5.34
C PHE A 558 8.40 13.61 -4.15
N GLU A 559 9.49 14.35 -4.38
CA GLU A 559 10.24 15.02 -3.32
C GLU A 559 9.63 16.34 -2.86
N TYR A 560 8.92 17.05 -3.74
CA TYR A 560 8.34 18.38 -3.46
C TYR A 560 6.86 18.44 -3.72
N MET A 561 6.17 19.34 -3.06
CA MET A 561 4.78 19.69 -3.40
C MET A 561 4.76 20.82 -4.40
N ARG A 562 3.90 20.75 -5.41
CA ARG A 562 3.79 21.75 -6.48
C ARG A 562 3.34 23.12 -5.98
N ALA A 563 3.96 24.18 -6.45
CA ALA A 563 3.58 25.58 -6.21
C ALA A 563 2.80 26.20 -7.39
N THR A 564 2.74 25.51 -8.54
CA THR A 564 2.00 25.90 -9.77
C THR A 564 1.62 24.62 -10.52
N LEU A 565 0.57 24.66 -11.32
CA LEU A 565 0.11 23.54 -12.15
C LEU A 565 0.85 23.47 -13.50
N THR A 566 1.44 24.57 -13.94
CA THR A 566 2.04 24.71 -15.29
C THR A 566 3.08 23.63 -15.62
N PRO A 567 4.08 23.28 -14.77
CA PRO A 567 5.08 22.26 -15.12
C PRO A 567 4.48 20.87 -15.37
N SER A 568 3.52 20.48 -14.52
CA SER A 568 2.84 19.20 -14.65
C SER A 568 2.01 19.12 -15.94
N ALA A 569 1.30 20.20 -16.28
CA ALA A 569 0.57 20.30 -17.54
C ALA A 569 1.49 20.25 -18.76
N LEU A 570 2.66 20.90 -18.70
CA LEU A 570 3.65 20.84 -19.78
C LEU A 570 4.18 19.41 -19.99
N LYS A 571 4.40 18.66 -18.94
CA LYS A 571 4.78 17.26 -19.05
C LYS A 571 3.70 16.45 -19.78
N VAL A 572 2.42 16.63 -19.42
CA VAL A 572 1.30 15.96 -20.11
C VAL A 572 1.24 16.36 -21.59
N ILE A 573 1.41 17.65 -21.92
CA ILE A 573 1.41 18.11 -23.31
C ILE A 573 2.59 17.48 -24.08
N ALA A 574 3.79 17.43 -23.49
CA ALA A 574 4.96 16.81 -24.11
C ALA A 574 4.72 15.34 -24.46
N GLU A 575 4.09 14.59 -23.55
CA GLU A 575 3.77 13.16 -23.73
C GLU A 575 2.68 12.91 -24.80
N ASN A 576 1.82 13.92 -25.08
CA ASN A 576 0.68 13.78 -25.99
C ASN A 576 0.80 14.58 -27.32
N GLN A 577 1.85 15.38 -27.53
CA GLN A 577 1.96 16.26 -28.70
C GLN A 577 2.06 15.52 -30.04
N GLU A 578 2.50 14.29 -30.07
CA GLU A 578 2.56 13.47 -31.29
C GLU A 578 1.19 12.94 -31.68
N GLU A 579 0.36 12.59 -30.70
CA GLU A 579 -1.00 12.09 -30.92
C GLU A 579 -1.98 13.23 -31.27
N ALA A 580 -1.78 14.41 -30.71
CA ALA A 580 -2.65 15.57 -30.91
C ALA A 580 -1.88 16.78 -31.43
N VAL A 581 -2.07 17.08 -32.72
CA VAL A 581 -1.45 18.24 -33.40
C VAL A 581 -1.85 19.55 -32.74
N GLU A 582 -3.08 19.67 -32.29
CA GLU A 582 -3.63 20.79 -31.53
C GLU A 582 -4.52 20.24 -30.42
N GLY A 583 -4.65 20.96 -29.32
CA GLY A 583 -5.48 20.53 -28.23
C GLY A 583 -5.73 21.60 -27.18
N ALA A 584 -6.59 21.28 -26.25
CA ALA A 584 -6.84 22.08 -25.06
C ALA A 584 -7.09 21.15 -23.86
N LEU A 585 -6.47 21.48 -22.74
CA LEU A 585 -6.65 20.77 -21.49
C LEU A 585 -6.89 21.74 -20.32
N PHE A 586 -7.42 21.24 -19.23
CA PHE A 586 -7.52 22.00 -17.99
C PHE A 586 -7.26 21.11 -16.77
N GLU A 587 -6.79 21.74 -15.71
CA GLU A 587 -6.68 21.13 -14.39
C GLU A 587 -7.21 22.10 -13.33
N LEU A 588 -8.09 21.63 -12.47
CA LEU A 588 -8.54 22.37 -11.29
C LEU A 588 -8.05 21.59 -10.07
N ALA A 589 -7.06 22.16 -9.38
CA ALA A 589 -6.40 21.46 -8.27
C ALA A 589 -5.64 22.43 -7.35
N ASN A 590 -5.30 21.94 -6.13
CA ASN A 590 -4.54 22.73 -5.18
C ASN A 590 -3.04 22.82 -5.52
N VAL A 591 -2.48 23.98 -5.24
CA VAL A 591 -1.04 24.22 -5.10
C VAL A 591 -0.72 24.54 -3.64
N TYR A 592 0.54 24.42 -3.25
CA TYR A 592 0.96 24.46 -1.85
C TYR A 592 1.98 25.57 -1.60
N GLU A 593 1.63 26.52 -0.76
CA GLU A 593 2.48 27.63 -0.36
C GLU A 593 3.04 27.38 1.05
N PRO A 594 4.36 27.30 1.23
CA PRO A 594 4.97 27.15 2.54
C PRO A 594 4.60 28.30 3.48
N ARG A 595 4.35 27.97 4.75
CA ARG A 595 4.20 28.94 5.85
C ARG A 595 5.18 28.59 6.97
N GLU A 596 5.79 29.57 7.57
CA GLU A 596 6.70 29.38 8.69
C GLU A 596 5.92 29.02 9.96
N GLY A 597 6.27 27.88 10.58
CA GLY A 597 5.67 27.43 11.84
C GLY A 597 4.23 26.95 11.77
N ASP A 598 3.64 26.81 10.57
CA ASP A 598 2.26 26.37 10.37
C ASP A 598 2.14 25.40 9.19
N LEU A 599 0.96 24.78 9.04
CA LEU A 599 0.64 23.99 7.86
C LEU A 599 0.68 24.86 6.59
N PRO A 600 1.05 24.31 5.43
CA PRO A 600 1.08 25.05 4.18
C PRO A 600 -0.31 25.59 3.83
N LYS A 601 -0.35 26.71 3.11
CA LYS A 601 -1.61 27.18 2.55
C LYS A 601 -1.88 26.42 1.25
N GLU A 602 -3.01 25.71 1.21
CA GLU A 602 -3.55 25.08 0.01
C GLU A 602 -4.38 26.11 -0.77
N ARG A 603 -4.03 26.33 -2.04
CA ARG A 603 -4.75 27.28 -2.89
C ARG A 603 -5.32 26.58 -4.12
N PRO A 604 -6.63 26.61 -4.33
CA PRO A 604 -7.23 26.10 -5.55
C PRO A 604 -6.83 26.97 -6.74
N ARG A 605 -6.28 26.33 -7.77
CA ARG A 605 -5.90 26.93 -9.05
C ARG A 605 -6.66 26.27 -10.17
N LEU A 606 -6.99 27.06 -11.17
CA LEU A 606 -7.45 26.58 -12.47
C LEU A 606 -6.35 26.85 -13.50
N LEU A 607 -5.92 25.82 -14.17
CA LEU A 607 -5.06 25.91 -15.34
C LEU A 607 -5.88 25.56 -16.59
N VAL A 608 -5.79 26.40 -17.60
CA VAL A 608 -6.26 26.13 -18.97
C VAL A 608 -5.07 26.21 -19.88
N ALA A 609 -4.78 25.17 -20.66
CA ALA A 609 -3.70 25.16 -21.64
C ALA A 609 -4.20 24.79 -23.03
N CYS A 610 -3.73 25.54 -24.02
CA CYS A 610 -4.01 25.31 -25.45
C CYS A 610 -2.71 25.19 -26.21
N TRP A 611 -2.64 24.27 -27.16
CA TRP A 611 -1.46 24.16 -28.05
C TRP A 611 -1.85 23.96 -29.51
N ASN A 612 -0.99 24.40 -30.42
CA ASN A 612 -1.12 24.20 -31.86
C ASN A 612 0.22 24.37 -32.56
N ARG A 613 0.24 24.10 -33.88
CA ARG A 613 1.39 24.36 -34.78
C ARG A 613 1.44 25.77 -35.35
N ASP A 614 0.35 26.51 -35.25
CA ASP A 614 0.20 27.77 -35.91
C ASP A 614 1.07 28.88 -35.30
N ALA A 615 1.75 29.65 -36.18
CA ALA A 615 2.57 30.81 -35.84
C ALA A 615 1.77 32.07 -35.56
N SER A 616 0.48 32.10 -35.85
CA SER A 616 -0.41 33.27 -35.73
C SER A 616 -0.72 33.71 -34.30
N GLY A 617 -0.44 32.88 -33.30
CA GLY A 617 -0.81 33.14 -31.92
C GLY A 617 -2.26 32.70 -31.59
N SER A 618 -2.85 31.87 -32.40
CA SER A 618 -4.22 31.38 -32.24
C SER A 618 -4.42 30.63 -30.91
N ALA A 619 -3.40 29.95 -30.36
CA ALA A 619 -3.46 29.30 -29.07
C ALA A 619 -3.73 30.28 -27.92
N VAL A 620 -3.08 31.47 -27.94
CA VAL A 620 -3.33 32.50 -26.90
C VAL A 620 -4.74 33.06 -27.01
N LEU A 621 -5.20 33.32 -28.24
CA LEU A 621 -6.56 33.84 -28.46
C LEU A 621 -7.62 32.81 -28.02
N ARG A 622 -7.37 31.52 -28.29
CA ARG A 622 -8.25 30.45 -27.83
C ARG A 622 -8.29 30.36 -26.29
N ALA A 623 -7.13 30.35 -25.63
CA ALA A 623 -7.07 30.35 -24.18
C ALA A 623 -7.74 31.59 -23.55
N LYS A 624 -7.54 32.78 -24.18
CA LYS A 624 -8.19 34.02 -23.75
C LYS A 624 -9.71 33.92 -23.88
N GLY A 625 -10.22 33.48 -25.03
CA GLY A 625 -11.66 33.33 -25.24
C GLY A 625 -12.31 32.33 -24.26
N LEU A 626 -11.63 31.22 -23.94
CA LEU A 626 -12.09 30.24 -22.95
C LEU A 626 -12.19 30.85 -21.55
N VAL A 627 -11.18 31.64 -21.15
CA VAL A 627 -11.21 32.33 -19.84
C VAL A 627 -12.30 33.39 -19.80
N GLU A 628 -12.45 34.20 -20.83
CA GLU A 628 -13.49 35.23 -20.91
C GLU A 628 -14.89 34.61 -20.88
N ALA A 629 -15.13 33.56 -21.65
CA ALA A 629 -16.40 32.82 -21.64
C ALA A 629 -16.69 32.16 -20.25
N LEU A 630 -15.64 31.62 -19.60
CA LEU A 630 -15.80 31.07 -18.27
C LEU A 630 -16.26 32.14 -17.26
N PHE A 631 -15.64 33.33 -17.28
CA PHE A 631 -16.05 34.42 -16.37
C PHE A 631 -17.47 34.90 -16.64
N GLU A 632 -17.89 34.94 -17.91
CA GLU A 632 -19.27 35.23 -18.28
C GLU A 632 -20.25 34.19 -17.72
N GLU A 633 -19.93 32.90 -17.85
CA GLU A 633 -20.73 31.79 -17.28
C GLU A 633 -20.78 31.79 -15.75
N LEU A 634 -19.72 32.23 -15.11
CA LEU A 634 -19.67 32.44 -13.67
C LEU A 634 -20.43 33.71 -13.22
N GLY A 635 -20.97 34.51 -14.15
CA GLY A 635 -21.68 35.76 -13.86
C GLY A 635 -20.75 36.88 -13.38
N ILE A 636 -19.45 36.76 -13.62
CA ILE A 636 -18.44 37.72 -13.16
C ILE A 636 -18.16 38.72 -14.28
N ARG A 637 -18.33 40.01 -13.96
CA ARG A 637 -18.07 41.12 -14.91
C ARG A 637 -16.80 41.87 -14.51
N GLY A 638 -16.16 42.51 -15.47
CA GLY A 638 -15.01 43.41 -15.24
C GLY A 638 -13.68 42.72 -15.23
N LEU A 639 -13.58 41.48 -15.76
CA LEU A 639 -12.26 40.88 -16.08
C LEU A 639 -11.49 41.76 -17.03
N LYS A 640 -10.29 42.14 -16.68
CA LYS A 640 -9.36 42.88 -17.52
C LYS A 640 -8.14 42.03 -17.86
N SER A 641 -7.71 42.14 -19.11
CA SER A 641 -6.47 41.53 -19.61
C SER A 641 -5.52 42.67 -19.99
N GLU A 642 -4.51 42.92 -19.18
CA GLU A 642 -3.55 43.99 -19.36
C GLU A 642 -2.18 43.42 -19.66
N ARG A 643 -1.36 44.13 -20.42
CA ARG A 643 -0.03 43.67 -20.77
C ARG A 643 0.78 43.39 -19.49
N ALA A 644 1.29 42.18 -19.37
CA ALA A 644 2.10 41.81 -18.18
C ALA A 644 3.40 42.64 -18.13
N LEU A 645 3.63 43.20 -16.94
CA LEU A 645 4.83 44.02 -16.69
C LEU A 645 6.07 43.16 -16.43
N LYS A 646 5.87 41.94 -15.91
CA LYS A 646 6.93 40.97 -15.58
C LYS A 646 6.64 39.63 -16.24
N THR A 647 7.50 39.19 -17.13
CA THR A 647 7.34 37.90 -17.83
C THR A 647 8.25 36.81 -17.26
N GLY A 648 9.26 37.15 -16.46
CA GLY A 648 10.08 36.22 -15.65
C GLY A 648 10.77 35.06 -16.38
N GLY A 649 10.86 35.13 -17.75
CA GLY A 649 11.42 34.02 -18.52
C GLY A 649 10.48 32.82 -18.72
N VAL A 650 9.31 32.81 -18.07
CA VAL A 650 8.25 31.81 -18.24
C VAL A 650 7.44 32.09 -19.51
N TRP A 651 7.14 33.34 -19.70
CA TRP A 651 6.21 33.84 -20.73
C TRP A 651 6.89 34.45 -21.91
N HIS A 652 6.24 34.39 -23.07
CA HIS A 652 6.66 35.10 -24.25
C HIS A 652 6.57 36.62 -24.01
N PRO A 653 7.63 37.43 -24.28
CA PRO A 653 7.72 38.84 -23.86
C PRO A 653 6.61 39.75 -24.38
N SER A 654 6.01 39.41 -25.52
CA SER A 654 4.99 40.24 -26.17
C SER A 654 3.60 39.56 -26.28
N ARG A 655 3.42 38.37 -25.69
CA ARG A 655 2.16 37.62 -25.78
C ARG A 655 1.68 37.14 -24.44
N THR A 656 1.76 38.01 -23.42
CA THR A 656 1.38 37.73 -22.06
C THR A 656 0.59 38.89 -21.49
N ALA A 657 -0.48 38.54 -20.77
CA ALA A 657 -1.34 39.46 -20.04
C ALA A 657 -1.48 39.05 -18.60
N ASP A 658 -1.51 40.03 -17.71
CA ASP A 658 -2.03 39.85 -16.34
C ASP A 658 -3.55 39.92 -16.41
N LEU A 659 -4.20 38.95 -15.74
CA LEU A 659 -5.65 38.94 -15.61
C LEU A 659 -5.99 39.57 -14.27
N SER A 660 -6.80 40.60 -14.29
CA SER A 660 -7.17 41.34 -13.08
C SER A 660 -8.69 41.48 -12.95
N LEU A 661 -9.16 41.48 -11.70
CA LEU A 661 -10.54 41.70 -11.33
C LEU A 661 -10.61 42.70 -10.18
N GLY A 662 -11.33 43.83 -10.40
CA GLY A 662 -11.39 44.89 -9.41
C GLY A 662 -10.03 45.48 -9.03
N GLY A 663 -9.03 45.42 -9.94
CA GLY A 663 -7.66 45.92 -9.69
C GLY A 663 -6.73 44.89 -8.98
N VAL A 664 -7.23 43.72 -8.68
CA VAL A 664 -6.41 42.62 -8.11
C VAL A 664 -6.03 41.64 -9.21
N ILE A 665 -4.74 41.30 -9.31
CA ILE A 665 -4.27 40.28 -10.24
C ILE A 665 -4.69 38.89 -9.72
N ILE A 666 -5.47 38.17 -10.52
CA ILE A 666 -5.99 36.83 -10.22
C ILE A 666 -5.26 35.73 -10.98
N GLY A 667 -4.38 36.07 -11.88
CA GLY A 667 -3.61 35.10 -12.70
C GLY A 667 -2.93 35.74 -13.86
N GLN A 668 -2.31 34.89 -14.68
CA GLN A 668 -1.65 35.29 -15.94
C GLN A 668 -2.14 34.41 -17.10
N LEU A 669 -2.17 34.99 -18.26
CA LEU A 669 -2.50 34.32 -19.52
C LEU A 669 -1.46 34.67 -20.55
N GLY A 670 -0.92 33.72 -21.26
CA GLY A 670 0.02 34.00 -22.34
C GLY A 670 0.59 32.78 -23.03
N GLU A 671 1.34 33.04 -24.09
CA GLU A 671 2.19 32.04 -24.72
C GLU A 671 3.42 31.80 -23.85
N LEU A 672 3.77 30.54 -23.64
CA LEU A 672 4.98 30.21 -22.91
C LEU A 672 6.22 30.50 -23.73
N HIS A 673 7.32 30.80 -23.04
CA HIS A 673 8.58 31.08 -23.69
C HIS A 673 9.09 29.82 -24.43
N PRO A 674 9.53 29.93 -25.72
CA PRO A 674 9.98 28.74 -26.46
C PRO A 674 11.09 27.96 -25.78
N MET A 675 12.00 28.64 -25.06
CA MET A 675 13.04 27.97 -24.26
C MET A 675 12.46 27.11 -23.14
N LEU A 676 11.35 27.51 -22.53
CA LEU A 676 10.66 26.69 -21.53
C LEU A 676 10.03 25.47 -22.17
N CYS A 677 9.30 25.65 -23.29
CA CYS A 677 8.72 24.54 -24.04
C CYS A 677 9.81 23.56 -24.49
N GLY A 678 10.95 24.04 -24.98
CA GLY A 678 12.09 23.23 -25.39
C GLY A 678 12.70 22.38 -24.26
N ARG A 679 12.69 22.86 -23.01
CA ARG A 679 13.10 22.03 -21.83
C ARG A 679 12.24 20.79 -21.63
N PHE A 680 10.98 20.86 -22.02
CA PHE A 680 10.04 19.73 -21.97
C PHE A 680 9.99 18.92 -23.28
N GLY A 681 10.80 19.29 -24.29
CA GLY A 681 10.74 18.66 -25.63
C GLY A 681 9.47 19.00 -26.40
N ILE A 682 8.82 20.13 -26.08
CA ILE A 682 7.60 20.56 -26.76
C ILE A 682 7.96 21.41 -27.96
N GLU A 683 7.59 20.97 -29.16
CA GLU A 683 7.78 21.66 -30.43
C GLU A 683 6.59 22.53 -30.83
N ARG A 684 5.51 22.47 -30.07
CA ARG A 684 4.27 23.21 -30.27
C ARG A 684 4.32 24.56 -29.58
N ARG A 685 3.51 25.50 -30.05
CA ARG A 685 3.22 26.70 -29.28
C ARG A 685 2.19 26.39 -28.23
N VAL A 686 2.50 26.70 -26.99
CA VAL A 686 1.64 26.46 -25.85
C VAL A 686 1.24 27.79 -25.23
N ALA A 687 -0.05 27.99 -25.08
CA ALA A 687 -0.62 29.09 -24.31
C ALA A 687 -1.25 28.54 -23.05
N VAL A 688 -0.99 29.21 -21.94
CA VAL A 688 -1.52 28.81 -20.60
C VAL A 688 -2.22 30.00 -19.97
N ALA A 689 -3.33 29.74 -19.31
CA ALA A 689 -3.90 30.62 -18.29
C ALA A 689 -3.88 29.85 -16.95
N GLU A 690 -3.27 30.41 -15.92
CA GLU A 690 -3.31 29.87 -14.57
C GLU A 690 -3.92 30.91 -13.62
N LEU A 691 -5.06 30.54 -12.98
CA LEU A 691 -5.93 31.43 -12.22
C LEU A 691 -6.04 31.00 -10.76
N GLU A 692 -6.02 31.95 -9.85
CA GLU A 692 -6.39 31.74 -8.45
C GLU A 692 -7.91 31.75 -8.30
N LEU A 693 -8.48 30.62 -7.85
CA LEU A 693 -9.95 30.49 -7.81
C LEU A 693 -10.58 31.00 -6.51
N GLU A 694 -9.87 31.02 -5.40
CA GLU A 694 -10.43 31.42 -4.10
C GLU A 694 -11.17 32.76 -4.19
N SER A 695 -10.48 33.80 -4.68
CA SER A 695 -11.04 35.15 -4.85
C SER A 695 -12.07 35.25 -5.98
N VAL A 696 -11.96 34.40 -7.00
CA VAL A 696 -12.87 34.39 -8.15
C VAL A 696 -14.23 33.81 -7.77
N LEU A 697 -14.24 32.68 -7.03
CA LEU A 697 -15.48 31.99 -6.66
C LEU A 697 -16.35 32.77 -5.67
N ASP A 698 -15.75 33.66 -4.88
CA ASP A 698 -16.51 34.56 -4.00
C ASP A 698 -17.40 35.55 -4.76
N LEU A 699 -16.99 35.90 -5.96
CA LEU A 699 -17.72 36.82 -6.85
C LEU A 699 -18.67 36.11 -7.81
N ALA A 700 -18.59 34.80 -7.92
CA ALA A 700 -19.39 34.00 -8.83
C ALA A 700 -20.89 34.02 -8.44
N SER A 701 -21.76 34.18 -9.44
CA SER A 701 -23.19 34.27 -9.28
C SER A 701 -23.96 33.60 -10.41
N THR A 702 -25.03 32.91 -10.07
CA THR A 702 -26.00 32.38 -11.03
C THR A 702 -27.13 33.35 -11.32
N ALA A 703 -27.15 34.52 -10.67
CA ALA A 703 -28.19 35.50 -10.88
C ALA A 703 -28.19 36.02 -12.32
N LYS A 704 -29.33 35.94 -12.96
CA LYS A 704 -29.56 36.50 -14.28
C LYS A 704 -30.43 37.74 -14.12
N PHE A 705 -30.01 38.83 -14.73
CA PHE A 705 -30.78 40.07 -14.71
C PHE A 705 -31.46 40.23 -16.06
N TYR A 706 -32.75 40.49 -16.03
CA TYR A 706 -33.53 40.80 -17.22
C TYR A 706 -33.09 42.16 -17.80
N SER A 707 -32.79 42.23 -19.07
CA SER A 707 -32.59 43.48 -19.83
C SER A 707 -33.63 43.51 -20.91
N PRO A 708 -34.46 44.60 -21.01
CA PRO A 708 -35.43 44.69 -22.07
C PRO A 708 -34.81 44.65 -23.44
N ILE A 709 -35.49 43.98 -24.38
CA ILE A 709 -35.08 43.98 -25.77
C ILE A 709 -35.27 45.41 -26.29
N PRO A 710 -34.30 45.98 -27.01
CA PRO A 710 -34.44 47.34 -27.58
C PRO A 710 -35.63 47.40 -28.52
N GLU A 711 -36.53 48.36 -28.25
CA GLU A 711 -37.72 48.58 -29.08
C GLU A 711 -37.42 49.30 -30.36
N TYR A 712 -36.31 50.07 -30.37
CA TYR A 712 -35.91 50.85 -31.54
C TYR A 712 -34.73 50.24 -32.29
N PRO A 713 -34.74 50.30 -33.65
CA PRO A 713 -33.67 49.71 -34.46
C PRO A 713 -32.34 50.39 -34.19
N ARG A 714 -31.30 49.59 -34.14
CA ARG A 714 -29.93 50.07 -34.01
C ARG A 714 -29.32 50.38 -35.38
N VAL A 715 -28.42 51.36 -35.39
CA VAL A 715 -27.68 51.78 -36.57
C VAL A 715 -26.25 51.27 -36.50
N LYS A 716 -25.83 50.56 -37.53
CA LYS A 716 -24.43 50.05 -37.65
C LYS A 716 -23.58 50.96 -38.48
N ARG A 717 -22.33 51.17 -38.06
CA ARG A 717 -21.28 51.90 -38.79
C ARG A 717 -19.95 51.19 -38.63
N ASP A 718 -19.14 51.24 -39.69
CA ASP A 718 -17.78 50.74 -39.62
C ASP A 718 -16.81 51.90 -39.46
N LEU A 719 -15.76 51.66 -38.69
CA LEU A 719 -14.70 52.62 -38.45
C LEU A 719 -13.33 51.96 -38.58
N ALA A 720 -12.58 52.29 -39.58
CA ALA A 720 -11.21 51.81 -39.77
C ALA A 720 -10.22 52.97 -39.63
N PHE A 721 -9.13 52.68 -38.93
CA PHE A 721 -8.07 53.67 -38.72
C PHE A 721 -6.70 53.04 -38.52
N LEU A 722 -5.64 53.81 -38.78
CA LEU A 722 -4.26 53.44 -38.50
C LEU A 722 -3.86 53.98 -37.12
N VAL A 723 -3.23 53.14 -36.32
CA VAL A 723 -2.63 53.52 -35.04
C VAL A 723 -1.22 52.93 -34.91
N GLY A 724 -0.46 53.42 -33.94
CA GLY A 724 0.83 52.85 -33.63
C GLY A 724 0.68 51.36 -33.25
N ARG A 725 1.61 50.53 -33.65
CA ARG A 725 1.60 49.05 -33.45
C ARG A 725 1.34 48.66 -31.98
N HIS A 726 1.84 49.45 -31.03
CA HIS A 726 1.74 49.20 -29.60
C HIS A 726 0.46 49.77 -28.98
N ALA A 727 -0.44 50.40 -29.74
CA ALA A 727 -1.71 50.86 -29.21
C ALA A 727 -2.54 49.65 -28.76
N GLU A 728 -2.99 49.66 -27.50
CA GLU A 728 -3.73 48.55 -26.91
C GLU A 728 -5.22 48.61 -27.28
N HIS A 729 -5.74 47.45 -27.75
CA HIS A 729 -7.14 47.31 -28.11
C HIS A 729 -8.09 47.71 -26.98
N ALA A 730 -7.81 47.23 -25.73
CA ALA A 730 -8.65 47.53 -24.58
C ALA A 730 -8.79 49.05 -24.31
N SER A 731 -7.68 49.77 -24.38
CA SER A 731 -7.65 51.23 -24.20
C SER A 731 -8.42 51.96 -25.31
N ILE A 732 -8.34 51.49 -26.54
CA ILE A 732 -9.10 52.02 -27.69
C ILE A 732 -10.59 51.78 -27.48
N VAL A 733 -11.03 50.58 -27.17
CA VAL A 733 -12.44 50.21 -26.92
C VAL A 733 -13.01 50.98 -25.74
N GLU A 734 -12.28 51.08 -24.61
CA GLU A 734 -12.69 51.88 -23.45
C GLU A 734 -12.94 53.35 -23.82
N LYS A 735 -12.03 53.92 -24.60
CA LYS A 735 -12.14 55.31 -25.05
C LYS A 735 -13.34 55.52 -25.98
N MET A 736 -13.61 54.52 -26.84
CA MET A 736 -14.78 54.56 -27.72
C MET A 736 -16.08 54.40 -26.96
N ARG A 737 -16.19 53.43 -26.10
CA ARG A 737 -17.41 53.14 -25.28
C ARG A 737 -17.77 54.32 -24.40
N ASN A 738 -16.78 55.02 -23.87
CA ASN A 738 -16.99 56.20 -23.02
C ASN A 738 -17.19 57.51 -23.83
N ALA A 739 -17.31 57.44 -25.13
CA ALA A 739 -17.43 58.66 -25.96
C ALA A 739 -18.82 59.23 -25.96
N ASP A 740 -19.84 58.38 -26.08
CA ASP A 740 -21.24 58.80 -26.10
C ASP A 740 -22.16 57.63 -25.69
N PRO A 741 -23.24 57.88 -24.87
CA PRO A 741 -24.17 56.83 -24.44
C PRO A 741 -24.96 56.16 -25.58
N MET A 742 -25.07 56.82 -26.74
CA MET A 742 -25.67 56.24 -27.95
C MET A 742 -24.85 55.12 -28.57
N LEU A 743 -23.55 55.01 -28.30
CA LEU A 743 -22.73 53.90 -28.73
C LEU A 743 -22.95 52.69 -27.82
N LYS A 744 -23.68 51.70 -28.29
CA LYS A 744 -24.14 50.56 -27.47
C LYS A 744 -23.13 49.40 -27.60
N ASP A 745 -22.50 49.22 -28.71
CA ASP A 745 -21.48 48.14 -28.87
C ASP A 745 -20.35 48.54 -29.79
N VAL A 746 -19.17 47.96 -29.55
CA VAL A 746 -17.90 48.14 -30.27
C VAL A 746 -17.29 46.80 -30.47
N GLU A 747 -17.23 46.29 -31.69
CA GLU A 747 -16.67 44.99 -32.06
C GLU A 747 -15.49 45.17 -33.02
N LEU A 748 -14.33 44.62 -32.64
CA LEU A 748 -13.16 44.56 -33.53
C LEU A 748 -13.34 43.41 -34.50
N PHE A 749 -13.40 43.67 -35.79
CA PHE A 749 -13.53 42.63 -36.81
C PHE A 749 -12.30 42.40 -37.67
N ASP A 750 -11.37 43.38 -37.77
CA ASP A 750 -10.15 43.22 -38.52
C ASP A 750 -8.94 43.95 -37.90
N VAL A 751 -7.79 43.31 -37.93
CA VAL A 751 -6.48 43.89 -37.60
C VAL A 751 -5.50 43.54 -38.72
N PHE A 752 -5.03 44.52 -39.42
CA PHE A 752 -4.07 44.32 -40.50
C PHE A 752 -2.74 45.02 -40.21
N GLU A 753 -1.65 44.26 -40.33
CA GLU A 753 -0.27 44.74 -40.25
C GLU A 753 0.42 44.42 -41.58
N GLY A 754 0.91 45.43 -42.30
CA GLY A 754 1.58 45.21 -43.56
C GLY A 754 2.53 46.34 -43.95
N LYS A 755 3.50 46.04 -44.80
CA LYS A 755 4.50 47.01 -45.24
C LYS A 755 3.90 48.28 -45.90
N ASN A 756 2.67 48.15 -46.37
CA ASN A 756 1.96 49.23 -47.05
C ASN A 756 1.35 50.28 -46.10
N LEU A 757 1.38 50.02 -44.77
CA LEU A 757 0.78 50.92 -43.78
C LEU A 757 1.76 51.94 -43.17
N GLY A 758 3.06 51.87 -43.56
CA GLY A 758 4.14 52.56 -42.88
C GLY A 758 4.74 51.81 -41.75
N GLU A 759 6.01 52.04 -41.43
CA GLU A 759 6.72 51.34 -40.40
C GLU A 759 6.14 51.65 -38.99
N GLY A 760 5.89 50.61 -38.20
CA GLY A 760 5.37 50.76 -36.82
C GLY A 760 3.88 51.06 -36.67
N LYS A 761 3.08 50.91 -37.76
CA LYS A 761 1.63 51.11 -37.75
C LYS A 761 0.85 49.81 -37.98
N LYS A 762 -0.37 49.74 -37.41
CA LYS A 762 -1.40 48.73 -37.70
C LYS A 762 -2.73 49.40 -38.03
N SER A 763 -3.51 48.75 -38.90
CA SER A 763 -4.90 49.12 -39.20
C SER A 763 -5.83 48.33 -38.30
N MET A 764 -6.77 48.97 -37.67
CA MET A 764 -7.83 48.33 -36.87
C MET A 764 -9.18 48.77 -37.42
N ALA A 765 -10.10 47.79 -37.58
CA ALA A 765 -11.43 48.04 -38.08
C ALA A 765 -12.48 47.50 -37.10
N TYR A 766 -13.46 48.35 -36.81
CA TYR A 766 -14.50 48.11 -35.82
C TYR A 766 -15.89 48.24 -36.40
N HIS A 767 -16.78 47.34 -36.04
CA HIS A 767 -18.22 47.49 -36.10
C HIS A 767 -18.70 48.30 -34.89
N LEU A 768 -19.43 49.35 -35.10
CA LEU A 768 -20.00 50.22 -34.07
C LEU A 768 -21.49 50.15 -34.18
N GLU A 769 -22.19 49.86 -33.03
CA GLU A 769 -23.62 49.77 -32.97
C GLU A 769 -24.17 50.91 -32.13
N PHE A 770 -25.02 51.77 -32.75
CA PHE A 770 -25.64 52.94 -32.12
C PHE A 770 -27.12 52.68 -31.87
N GLY A 771 -27.63 53.16 -30.72
CA GLY A 771 -29.02 53.04 -30.35
C GLY A 771 -29.43 54.01 -29.24
N ALA A 772 -30.68 54.38 -29.22
CA ALA A 772 -31.34 55.06 -28.09
C ALA A 772 -32.46 54.16 -27.59
N ASP A 773 -32.76 54.28 -26.28
CA ASP A 773 -33.74 53.41 -25.62
C ASP A 773 -35.15 54.02 -25.68
N ASP A 774 -35.26 55.25 -26.15
CA ASP A 774 -36.50 56.05 -26.20
C ASP A 774 -36.98 56.44 -27.62
N ARG A 775 -36.13 56.24 -28.68
CA ARG A 775 -36.46 56.59 -30.07
C ARG A 775 -35.54 55.97 -31.10
N THR A 776 -35.94 56.01 -32.38
CA THR A 776 -35.05 55.71 -33.47
C THR A 776 -34.07 56.89 -33.72
N LEU A 777 -32.77 56.58 -33.86
CA LEU A 777 -31.72 57.58 -34.12
C LEU A 777 -31.80 58.11 -35.55
N LYS A 778 -31.59 59.42 -35.72
CA LYS A 778 -31.39 60.03 -37.06
C LYS A 778 -29.95 59.88 -37.51
N ALA A 779 -29.75 59.89 -38.83
CA ALA A 779 -28.40 59.73 -39.42
C ALA A 779 -27.45 60.84 -38.92
N GLU A 780 -27.93 62.06 -38.80
CA GLU A 780 -27.12 63.23 -38.37
C GLU A 780 -26.64 63.09 -36.90
N GLU A 781 -27.40 62.39 -36.03
CA GLU A 781 -27.02 62.15 -34.62
C GLU A 781 -25.87 61.12 -34.58
N VAL A 782 -25.97 60.06 -35.37
CA VAL A 782 -24.92 59.03 -35.48
C VAL A 782 -23.64 59.60 -36.07
N ASP A 783 -23.78 60.40 -37.16
CA ASP A 783 -22.64 61.01 -37.86
C ASP A 783 -21.91 62.01 -36.92
N ARG A 784 -22.60 62.76 -36.10
CA ARG A 784 -22.01 63.62 -35.07
C ARG A 784 -21.19 62.81 -34.04
N VAL A 785 -21.71 61.68 -33.54
CA VAL A 785 -20.94 60.79 -32.62
C VAL A 785 -19.76 60.18 -33.31
N MET A 786 -19.89 59.79 -34.58
CA MET A 786 -18.79 59.30 -35.40
C MET A 786 -17.66 60.33 -35.52
N GLU A 787 -18.01 61.61 -35.75
CA GLU A 787 -16.98 62.68 -35.82
C GLU A 787 -16.30 62.91 -34.48
N GLN A 788 -17.06 62.82 -33.33
CA GLN A 788 -16.49 62.89 -31.99
C GLN A 788 -15.53 61.73 -31.73
N LEU A 789 -15.91 60.52 -32.13
CA LEU A 789 -15.06 59.33 -32.02
C LEU A 789 -13.77 59.49 -32.81
N ARG A 790 -13.84 59.94 -34.06
CA ARG A 790 -12.66 60.19 -34.92
C ARG A 790 -11.73 61.19 -34.26
N ALA A 791 -12.27 62.34 -33.75
CA ALA A 791 -11.47 63.35 -33.09
C ALA A 791 -10.79 62.82 -31.82
N ARG A 792 -11.53 62.10 -30.95
CA ARG A 792 -11.00 61.50 -29.72
C ARG A 792 -9.92 60.45 -30.00
N LEU A 793 -10.12 59.61 -31.01
CA LEU A 793 -9.13 58.59 -31.39
C LEU A 793 -7.84 59.23 -31.96
N LYS A 794 -7.99 60.28 -32.73
CA LYS A 794 -6.86 61.07 -33.25
C LYS A 794 -6.09 61.73 -32.12
N GLU A 795 -6.79 62.31 -31.14
CA GLU A 795 -6.15 62.99 -29.99
C GLU A 795 -5.47 62.01 -29.06
N SER A 796 -6.13 60.91 -28.73
CA SER A 796 -5.66 59.97 -27.69
C SER A 796 -4.61 59.00 -28.23
N PHE A 797 -4.70 58.57 -29.46
CA PHE A 797 -3.89 57.50 -30.04
C PHE A 797 -3.16 57.90 -31.32
N GLY A 798 -3.29 59.16 -31.78
CA GLY A 798 -2.76 59.58 -33.04
C GLY A 798 -3.38 58.84 -34.24
N ALA A 799 -4.64 58.44 -34.15
CA ALA A 799 -5.31 57.61 -35.14
C ALA A 799 -5.47 58.38 -36.46
N GLU A 800 -5.08 57.73 -37.59
CA GLU A 800 -5.29 58.21 -38.94
C GLU A 800 -6.49 57.46 -39.54
N ILE A 801 -7.61 58.20 -39.69
CA ILE A 801 -8.85 57.58 -40.18
C ILE A 801 -8.69 57.22 -41.68
N ARG A 802 -9.10 55.97 -41.98
CA ARG A 802 -9.19 55.56 -43.41
C ARG A 802 -10.55 55.94 -43.96
N SER A 803 -10.53 56.62 -45.09
CA SER A 803 -11.75 56.96 -45.81
C SER A 803 -12.37 55.74 -46.49
#